data_5780463c6bf04cf56d53b9310e719c38
#
_entry.id   5780463c6bf04cf56d53b9310e719c38
#
_cell.length_a   1.000
_cell.length_b   1.000
_cell.length_c   1.000
_cell.angle_alpha   90.00
_cell.angle_beta   90.00
_cell.angle_gamma   90.00
#
_symmetry.space_group_name_H-M   'P 1'
#
loop_
_entity.id
_entity.type
_entity.pdbx_description
1 polymer ?
#
loop_
_entity_poly.entity_id
_entity_poly.type
_entity_poly.pdbx_seq_one_letter_code
_entity_poly.pdbx_strand_id
1 'polypeptide(L)'
;MEQKKITFNRDLNKAMKFASQKALVENSDFITPEHLLYGMMTLPQMQDLMWSCNEAFDLDNFLDELDEHIEESTKDDSQGAKPNDICEPSFQLQQVFTDAVRQAIMAERKAIDMPMAINAILCLENSWAAYLLRKHANVEDFEIMTATEIHFHERSTGVEEDDDQYSNGEGDNPFGLFDDDDEDLLFGDEDDYSSPSHKNDKWKKYVTCINEHLAEKNPLIGREKELDRTIQVLCRKDKNNPLHIGEPGVGKTALVYGVARRIEEGKVPDRLKGCNIYQLDMGTLLAGTRFRGDMEQRLKQIMEGVTSEAHCIIYLDEIHNIVGAGKGAEGGSDVSDLLKPYLDDDRIRVIGATTYTEYNKNFTRSVGMIRRFQTIDVEEPSIDEAIHILKSLKPIYEKYHHVKYDAAAIEYAVTSSAKFITDRFLPDKAIDIIDEAGAQAEMEGKKYKKIGKKQIAEVLAKVAKIDALAIKQDDNKNLASLESRMKDVIYGQDRAIQTVVEAVQLSKAGLTDENKPLASLLFVGPTGVGKTEVAKMLAQELGVKLVRFDMSEYVEKHTVAKLIGAPAGYVGYDDGGLLTDAVRKSPDCVLLLDEIEKAHSDIFNILLQVMDYGVLTDSKGRKAHFKNVILIMTSNAGAQYASQASVGFASTATAGSAMLKQVKHTFKPEFINRLNEIVVFNDMDEQMAKLILGKKLRELNAKLAAKSVSITLTDEAHQHLLKSGYSKEYGAREMDRVIQQQLKTLLMREILFGKLKKGGEATVDLQNGILTIKQS
;
A
#
# COMPACT_ATOMS: atom_id res chain seq x y z
N MET A 1 8.36 34.17 30.60
CA MET A 1 9.41 33.33 31.20
C MET A 1 10.63 33.54 30.34
N GLU A 2 11.72 34.03 30.87
CA GLU A 2 12.97 34.21 30.12
C GLU A 2 13.41 32.87 29.58
N GLN A 3 13.56 32.76 28.25
CA GLN A 3 14.13 31.60 27.58
C GLN A 3 15.57 31.46 28.06
N LYS A 4 15.90 30.41 28.79
CA LYS A 4 17.27 30.11 29.20
C LYS A 4 18.06 29.70 27.96
N LYS A 5 18.99 30.53 27.55
CA LYS A 5 19.96 30.25 26.48
C LYS A 5 20.83 29.04 26.91
N ILE A 6 20.79 27.93 26.14
CA ILE A 6 21.61 26.75 26.42
C ILE A 6 22.90 26.89 25.62
N THR A 7 24.05 26.79 26.30
CA THR A 7 25.38 26.93 25.69
C THR A 7 26.15 25.60 25.77
N PHE A 8 27.26 25.49 25.06
CA PHE A 8 28.17 24.36 25.22
C PHE A 8 29.02 24.58 26.50
N ASN A 9 29.33 23.49 27.20
CA ASN A 9 30.27 23.55 28.28
C ASN A 9 31.69 23.81 27.72
N ARG A 10 32.65 24.15 28.59
CA ARG A 10 34.03 24.53 28.24
C ARG A 10 34.76 23.44 27.46
N ASP A 11 34.52 22.18 27.79
CA ASP A 11 35.25 21.05 27.19
C ASP A 11 34.66 20.66 25.81
N LEU A 12 33.32 20.70 25.67
CA LEU A 12 32.68 20.50 24.35
C LEU A 12 33.05 21.62 23.35
N ASN A 13 33.17 22.87 23.85
CA ASN A 13 33.68 23.98 23.03
C ASN A 13 35.12 23.75 22.54
N LYS A 14 36.00 23.17 23.39
CA LYS A 14 37.36 22.81 22.98
C LYS A 14 37.32 21.68 21.91
N ALA A 15 36.52 20.62 22.14
CA ALA A 15 36.35 19.53 21.19
C ALA A 15 35.88 20.02 19.83
N MET A 16 34.94 21.00 19.80
CA MET A 16 34.47 21.61 18.55
C MET A 16 35.53 22.41 17.85
N LYS A 17 36.39 23.13 18.57
CA LYS A 17 37.54 23.87 17.98
C LYS A 17 38.50 22.88 17.33
N PHE A 18 38.83 21.77 17.96
CA PHE A 18 39.68 20.73 17.36
C PHE A 18 39.00 20.07 16.15
N ALA A 19 37.70 19.79 16.20
CA ALA A 19 36.94 19.27 15.08
C ALA A 19 36.98 20.20 13.85
N SER A 20 36.77 21.51 14.07
CA SER A 20 36.83 22.50 13.01
C SER A 20 38.24 22.62 12.41
N GLN A 21 39.29 22.59 13.25
CA GLN A 21 40.68 22.62 12.78
C GLN A 21 41.01 21.37 11.95
N LYS A 22 40.54 20.19 12.36
CA LYS A 22 40.76 18.93 11.63
C LYS A 22 40.06 18.98 10.27
N ALA A 23 38.79 19.40 10.20
CA ALA A 23 38.05 19.54 8.96
C ALA A 23 38.74 20.51 7.97
N LEU A 24 39.27 21.63 8.46
CA LEU A 24 40.02 22.60 7.64
C LEU A 24 41.33 22.01 7.11
N VAL A 25 42.07 21.24 7.92
CA VAL A 25 43.34 20.59 7.47
C VAL A 25 43.07 19.58 6.38
N GLU A 26 41.95 18.90 6.39
CA GLU A 26 41.55 17.87 5.44
C GLU A 26 40.79 18.42 4.21
N ASN A 27 40.61 19.75 4.14
CA ASN A 27 39.81 20.41 3.11
C ASN A 27 38.39 19.84 2.98
N SER A 28 37.76 19.51 4.09
CA SER A 28 36.37 19.06 4.15
C SER A 28 35.44 20.27 4.07
N ASP A 29 34.35 20.15 3.26
CA ASP A 29 33.34 21.20 3.16
C ASP A 29 32.46 21.25 4.42
N PHE A 30 32.37 20.14 5.17
CA PHE A 30 31.51 20.01 6.34
C PHE A 30 32.23 19.44 7.56
N ILE A 31 31.86 19.91 8.75
CA ILE A 31 32.24 19.27 10.01
C ILE A 31 31.25 18.14 10.28
N THR A 32 31.74 16.91 10.35
CA THR A 32 30.91 15.72 10.56
C THR A 32 30.95 15.23 12.01
N PRO A 33 30.08 14.27 12.45
CA PRO A 33 30.18 13.65 13.77
C PRO A 33 31.54 12.98 14.03
N GLU A 34 32.21 12.50 12.98
CA GLU A 34 33.54 11.90 13.05
C GLU A 34 34.60 12.94 13.42
N HIS A 35 34.55 14.15 12.84
CA HIS A 35 35.42 15.26 13.23
C HIS A 35 35.17 15.68 14.68
N LEU A 36 33.90 15.69 15.15
CA LEU A 36 33.59 16.00 16.54
C LEU A 36 34.15 14.91 17.48
N LEU A 37 33.99 13.66 17.13
CA LEU A 37 34.52 12.51 17.88
C LEU A 37 36.06 12.59 17.97
N TYR A 38 36.74 12.92 16.87
CA TYR A 38 38.19 13.18 16.88
C TYR A 38 38.56 14.30 17.87
N GLY A 39 37.87 15.42 17.82
CA GLY A 39 38.09 16.53 18.74
C GLY A 39 37.83 16.14 20.21
N MET A 40 36.85 15.31 20.50
CA MET A 40 36.60 14.78 21.85
C MET A 40 37.72 13.87 22.32
N MET A 41 38.25 12.99 21.45
CA MET A 41 39.33 12.04 21.81
C MET A 41 40.67 12.72 22.08
N THR A 42 40.87 13.97 21.66
CA THR A 42 42.04 14.77 22.04
C THR A 42 42.02 15.25 23.51
N LEU A 43 40.87 15.12 24.17
CA LEU A 43 40.69 15.58 25.55
C LEU A 43 40.91 14.42 26.54
N PRO A 44 41.72 14.63 27.63
CA PRO A 44 42.01 13.59 28.61
C PRO A 44 40.76 12.97 29.24
N GLN A 45 39.71 13.74 29.46
CA GLN A 45 38.48 13.28 30.08
C GLN A 45 37.77 12.21 29.21
N MET A 46 37.80 12.37 27.89
CA MET A 46 37.22 11.39 26.97
C MET A 46 38.07 10.11 26.92
N GLN A 47 39.39 10.28 26.95
CA GLN A 47 40.33 9.12 26.98
C GLN A 47 40.13 8.33 28.28
N ASP A 48 40.02 9.00 29.44
CA ASP A 48 39.76 8.36 30.74
C ASP A 48 38.42 7.60 30.72
N LEU A 49 37.40 8.15 30.10
CA LEU A 49 36.08 7.53 29.95
C LEU A 49 36.19 6.22 29.12
N MET A 50 36.91 6.27 27.98
CA MET A 50 37.08 5.09 27.11
C MET A 50 37.89 3.99 27.81
N TRP A 51 38.96 4.34 28.54
CA TRP A 51 39.72 3.36 29.33
C TRP A 51 38.91 2.78 30.47
N SER A 52 38.02 3.53 31.07
CA SER A 52 37.12 3.05 32.11
C SER A 52 36.09 2.03 31.58
N CYS A 53 35.69 2.17 30.31
CA CYS A 53 34.77 1.25 29.66
C CYS A 53 35.46 0.03 29.01
N ASN A 54 36.75 0.15 28.72
CA ASN A 54 37.56 -0.94 28.14
C ASN A 54 39.03 -0.79 28.52
N GLU A 55 39.50 -1.64 29.46
CA GLU A 55 40.89 -1.63 29.90
C GLU A 55 41.91 -1.93 28.78
N ALA A 56 41.45 -2.55 27.68
CA ALA A 56 42.29 -2.86 26.52
C ALA A 56 42.16 -1.77 25.39
N PHE A 57 41.58 -0.60 25.69
CA PHE A 57 41.42 0.44 24.71
C PHE A 57 42.77 1.01 24.24
N ASP A 58 42.95 1.00 22.91
CA ASP A 58 44.17 1.51 22.25
C ASP A 58 43.76 2.81 21.51
N LEU A 59 44.20 3.95 22.05
CA LEU A 59 43.87 5.27 21.53
C LEU A 59 44.49 5.52 20.14
N ASP A 60 45.74 5.05 19.94
CA ASP A 60 46.43 5.29 18.66
C ASP A 60 45.71 4.53 17.53
N ASN A 61 45.37 3.26 17.76
CA ASN A 61 44.61 2.46 16.80
C ASN A 61 43.20 3.04 16.52
N PHE A 62 42.55 3.59 17.54
CA PHE A 62 41.24 4.23 17.38
C PHE A 62 41.30 5.49 16.53
N LEU A 63 42.30 6.35 16.78
CA LEU A 63 42.51 7.58 16.02
C LEU A 63 42.94 7.27 14.57
N ASP A 64 43.77 6.25 14.34
CA ASP A 64 44.16 5.82 12.99
C ASP A 64 42.95 5.35 12.17
N GLU A 65 42.05 4.52 12.76
CA GLU A 65 40.82 4.07 12.09
C GLU A 65 39.86 5.25 11.79
N LEU A 66 39.78 6.22 12.69
CA LEU A 66 38.94 7.41 12.51
C LEU A 66 39.49 8.32 11.43
N ASP A 67 40.81 8.54 11.40
CA ASP A 67 41.51 9.36 10.40
C ASP A 67 41.40 8.74 9.00
N GLU A 68 41.61 7.41 8.88
CA GLU A 68 41.50 6.70 7.60
C GLU A 68 40.07 6.87 7.01
N HIS A 69 39.04 6.81 7.84
CA HIS A 69 37.66 7.00 7.39
C HIS A 69 37.35 8.44 6.99
N ILE A 70 37.83 9.43 7.74
CA ILE A 70 37.66 10.85 7.41
C ILE A 70 38.36 11.17 6.08
N GLU A 71 39.59 10.68 5.89
CA GLU A 71 40.32 10.86 4.61
C GLU A 71 39.66 10.17 3.41
N GLU A 72 39.01 9.00 3.60
CA GLU A 72 38.27 8.31 2.53
C GLU A 72 37.01 9.07 2.14
N SER A 73 36.27 9.59 3.13
CA SER A 73 35.04 10.33 2.87
C SER A 73 35.29 11.69 2.18
N THR A 74 36.44 12.32 2.39
CA THR A 74 36.79 13.60 1.75
C THR A 74 37.30 13.44 0.31
N LYS A 75 37.79 12.24 -0.09
CA LYS A 75 38.31 12.00 -1.46
C LYS A 75 37.19 11.91 -2.53
N ASP A 76 35.97 11.60 -2.17
CA ASP A 76 34.86 11.47 -3.13
C ASP A 76 34.22 12.83 -3.53
N ASP A 77 34.36 13.88 -2.71
CA ASP A 77 33.72 15.19 -2.93
C ASP A 77 34.62 16.24 -3.64
N SER A 78 35.88 15.93 -3.97
CA SER A 78 36.89 16.89 -4.42
C SER A 78 36.80 17.27 -5.90
N GLN A 79 35.61 17.44 -6.48
CA GLN A 79 35.45 18.07 -7.82
C GLN A 79 34.84 19.47 -7.72
N GLY A 80 35.63 20.46 -7.35
CA GLY A 80 35.39 21.83 -7.78
C GLY A 80 35.04 22.90 -6.74
N ALA A 81 35.22 22.71 -5.44
CA ALA A 81 35.03 23.75 -4.44
C ALA A 81 36.31 24.61 -4.24
N LYS A 82 36.15 25.92 -4.18
CA LYS A 82 37.20 26.85 -3.67
C LYS A 82 37.22 26.69 -2.15
N PRO A 83 38.40 26.75 -1.47
CA PRO A 83 38.46 26.67 -0.02
C PRO A 83 37.68 27.84 0.59
N ASN A 84 36.60 27.54 1.24
CA ASN A 84 35.93 28.48 2.16
C ASN A 84 36.73 28.49 3.45
N ASP A 85 36.98 29.67 4.01
CA ASP A 85 37.69 29.84 5.30
C ASP A 85 36.86 29.37 6.50
N ILE A 86 35.61 28.87 6.30
CA ILE A 86 34.68 28.40 7.34
C ILE A 86 34.03 27.10 6.87
N CYS A 87 34.21 26.02 7.65
CA CYS A 87 33.48 24.77 7.43
C CYS A 87 32.13 24.80 8.16
N GLU A 88 31.06 24.39 7.49
CA GLU A 88 29.72 24.30 8.08
C GLU A 88 29.47 22.94 8.75
N PRO A 89 28.65 22.85 9.81
CA PRO A 89 28.29 21.57 10.40
C PRO A 89 27.40 20.74 9.47
N SER A 90 27.73 19.48 9.25
CA SER A 90 26.91 18.54 8.48
C SER A 90 25.53 18.34 9.07
N PHE A 91 24.57 17.85 8.26
CA PHE A 91 23.21 17.54 8.74
C PHE A 91 23.22 16.56 9.93
N GLN A 92 24.07 15.54 9.91
CA GLN A 92 24.19 14.58 10.98
C GLN A 92 24.74 15.24 12.28
N LEU A 93 25.72 16.15 12.15
CA LEU A 93 26.25 16.88 13.30
C LEU A 93 25.22 17.85 13.90
N GLN A 94 24.41 18.49 13.08
CA GLN A 94 23.28 19.31 13.55
C GLN A 94 22.25 18.46 14.29
N GLN A 95 22.00 17.22 13.84
CA GLN A 95 21.14 16.28 14.54
C GLN A 95 21.69 15.89 15.90
N VAL A 96 23.00 15.63 16.01
CA VAL A 96 23.67 15.35 17.30
C VAL A 96 23.45 16.49 18.29
N PHE A 97 23.68 17.75 17.88
CA PHE A 97 23.47 18.89 18.77
C PHE A 97 22.01 19.09 19.15
N THR A 98 21.10 18.85 18.24
CA THR A 98 19.67 18.91 18.50
C THR A 98 19.26 17.91 19.60
N ASP A 99 19.75 16.69 19.53
CA ASP A 99 19.42 15.65 20.50
C ASP A 99 20.13 15.90 21.85
N ALA A 100 21.35 16.45 21.83
CA ALA A 100 22.05 16.87 23.03
C ALA A 100 21.37 18.04 23.73
N VAL A 101 20.83 19.03 23.00
CA VAL A 101 19.98 20.11 23.53
C VAL A 101 18.74 19.55 24.22
N ARG A 102 18.08 18.58 23.57
CA ARG A 102 16.90 17.93 24.14
C ARG A 102 17.21 17.23 25.47
N GLN A 103 18.36 16.54 25.55
CA GLN A 103 18.84 15.91 26.79
C GLN A 103 19.12 16.95 27.85
N ALA A 104 19.77 18.08 27.50
CA ALA A 104 20.05 19.16 28.43
C ALA A 104 18.78 19.81 29.01
N ILE A 105 17.75 20.01 28.16
CA ILE A 105 16.44 20.51 28.57
C ILE A 105 15.75 19.53 29.54
N MET A 106 15.75 18.23 29.21
CA MET A 106 15.14 17.20 30.05
C MET A 106 15.85 17.08 31.41
N ALA A 107 17.18 17.30 31.46
CA ALA A 107 17.98 17.29 32.66
C ALA A 107 18.02 18.66 33.40
N GLU A 108 17.23 19.66 32.98
CA GLU A 108 17.17 21.03 33.51
C GLU A 108 18.54 21.75 33.57
N ARG A 109 19.47 21.41 32.67
CA ARG A 109 20.80 21.99 32.62
C ARG A 109 20.86 23.24 31.75
N LYS A 110 21.82 24.11 32.05
CA LYS A 110 22.08 25.36 31.29
C LYS A 110 23.11 25.19 30.17
N ALA A 111 23.82 24.07 30.15
CA ALA A 111 24.86 23.80 29.16
C ALA A 111 24.84 22.33 28.73
N ILE A 112 25.21 22.07 27.44
CA ILE A 112 25.45 20.76 26.90
C ILE A 112 26.87 20.34 27.25
N ASP A 113 27.03 19.13 27.77
CA ASP A 113 28.31 18.51 28.10
C ASP A 113 28.69 17.39 27.12
N MET A 114 29.93 16.86 27.25
CA MET A 114 30.40 15.76 26.38
C MET A 114 29.55 14.49 26.49
N PRO A 115 29.14 14.01 27.68
CA PRO A 115 28.28 12.86 27.79
C PRO A 115 26.98 12.94 26.98
N MET A 116 26.34 14.12 26.96
CA MET A 116 25.13 14.34 26.16
C MET A 116 25.41 14.28 24.66
N ALA A 117 26.52 14.84 24.21
CA ALA A 117 26.94 14.78 22.81
C ALA A 117 27.29 13.34 22.37
N ILE A 118 27.96 12.56 23.22
CA ILE A 118 28.27 11.16 22.98
C ILE A 118 27.00 10.31 22.86
N ASN A 119 26.06 10.46 23.79
CA ASN A 119 24.78 9.77 23.73
C ASN A 119 24.00 10.12 22.45
N ALA A 120 24.06 11.38 22.02
CA ALA A 120 23.45 11.79 20.77
C ALA A 120 24.14 11.16 19.53
N ILE A 121 25.47 11.03 19.53
CA ILE A 121 26.21 10.30 18.48
C ILE A 121 25.80 8.83 18.44
N LEU A 122 25.70 8.16 19.59
CA LEU A 122 25.29 6.76 19.69
C LEU A 122 23.85 6.52 19.16
N CYS A 123 22.99 7.51 19.19
CA CYS A 123 21.63 7.41 18.65
C CYS A 123 21.55 7.52 17.13
N LEU A 124 22.64 7.84 16.42
CA LEU A 124 22.66 7.88 14.96
C LEU A 124 22.68 6.46 14.37
N GLU A 125 21.70 6.15 13.52
CA GLU A 125 21.58 4.81 12.91
C GLU A 125 22.68 4.47 11.88
N ASN A 126 23.21 5.48 11.15
CA ASN A 126 24.14 5.31 10.04
C ASN A 126 25.37 6.24 10.17
N SER A 127 26.02 6.30 11.33
CA SER A 127 27.24 7.08 11.56
C SER A 127 28.41 6.17 11.86
N TRP A 128 29.54 6.45 11.22
CA TRP A 128 30.79 5.76 11.47
C TRP A 128 31.32 6.08 12.87
N ALA A 129 31.12 7.29 13.35
CA ALA A 129 31.43 7.69 14.72
C ALA A 129 30.70 6.80 15.76
N ALA A 130 29.40 6.54 15.56
CA ALA A 130 28.63 5.65 16.40
C ALA A 130 29.12 4.19 16.30
N TYR A 131 29.50 3.73 15.12
CA TYR A 131 30.07 2.41 14.92
C TYR A 131 31.41 2.23 15.66
N LEU A 132 32.35 3.18 15.54
CA LEU A 132 33.64 3.10 16.21
C LEU A 132 33.51 3.11 17.73
N LEU A 133 32.62 3.95 18.30
CA LEU A 133 32.33 3.94 19.72
C LEU A 133 31.82 2.57 20.19
N ARG A 134 30.91 1.96 19.45
CA ARG A 134 30.37 0.63 19.76
C ARG A 134 31.38 -0.51 19.58
N LYS A 135 32.35 -0.35 18.66
CA LYS A 135 33.40 -1.33 18.39
C LYS A 135 34.46 -1.36 19.49
N HIS A 136 34.87 -0.20 20.01
CA HIS A 136 35.99 -0.05 20.93
C HIS A 136 35.59 0.08 22.41
N ALA A 137 34.30 0.38 22.69
CA ALA A 137 33.78 0.40 24.07
C ALA A 137 32.66 -0.64 24.25
N ASN A 138 32.50 -1.16 25.47
CA ASN A 138 31.32 -1.95 25.80
C ASN A 138 30.12 -1.01 25.93
N VAL A 139 29.13 -1.12 25.04
CA VAL A 139 28.02 -0.17 24.93
C VAL A 139 27.19 -0.09 26.21
N GLU A 140 26.93 -1.22 26.88
CA GLU A 140 26.13 -1.24 28.11
C GLU A 140 26.86 -0.50 29.26
N ASP A 141 28.18 -0.72 29.42
CA ASP A 141 28.97 -0.05 30.44
C ASP A 141 29.13 1.43 30.10
N PHE A 142 29.22 1.80 28.82
CA PHE A 142 29.35 3.17 28.36
C PHE A 142 28.07 3.97 28.56
N GLU A 143 26.90 3.40 28.29
CA GLU A 143 25.60 4.03 28.53
C GLU A 143 25.35 4.21 30.06
N ILE A 144 25.75 3.24 30.88
CA ILE A 144 25.62 3.32 32.35
C ILE A 144 26.56 4.39 32.91
N MET A 145 27.82 4.48 32.44
CA MET A 145 28.78 5.46 32.90
C MET A 145 28.40 6.88 32.50
N THR A 146 27.99 7.09 31.24
CA THR A 146 27.52 8.39 30.78
C THR A 146 26.26 8.85 31.54
N ALA A 147 25.31 7.94 31.81
CA ALA A 147 24.14 8.23 32.61
C ALA A 147 24.53 8.51 34.12
N THR A 148 25.54 7.81 34.62
CA THR A 148 25.99 7.98 36.00
C THR A 148 26.72 9.31 36.19
N GLU A 149 27.55 9.76 35.25
CA GLU A 149 28.16 11.10 35.28
C GLU A 149 27.13 12.20 35.15
N ILE A 150 26.09 12.04 34.37
CA ILE A 150 24.94 12.94 34.29
C ILE A 150 24.26 13.07 35.68
N HIS A 151 24.10 11.96 36.43
CA HIS A 151 23.51 11.96 37.76
C HIS A 151 24.46 12.41 38.89
N PHE A 152 25.78 12.18 38.78
CA PHE A 152 26.73 12.61 39.80
C PHE A 152 26.89 14.11 39.86
N HIS A 153 26.81 14.81 38.71
CA HIS A 153 26.80 16.25 38.68
C HIS A 153 25.52 16.89 39.26
N GLU A 154 24.38 16.18 39.24
CA GLU A 154 23.15 16.64 39.90
C GLU A 154 23.24 16.67 41.42
N ARG A 155 24.09 15.85 42.02
CA ARG A 155 24.29 15.82 43.48
C ARG A 155 25.36 16.78 44.00
N SER A 156 26.29 17.23 43.17
CA SER A 156 27.39 18.10 43.56
C SER A 156 27.05 19.63 43.46
N THR A 157 25.93 20.00 42.81
CA THR A 157 25.50 21.39 42.69
C THR A 157 24.65 21.86 43.87
N GLY A 158 24.66 21.15 45.00
CA GLY A 158 24.03 21.58 46.28
C GLY A 158 24.93 22.41 47.21
N VAL A 159 26.09 22.90 46.76
CA VAL A 159 26.95 23.81 47.49
C VAL A 159 27.14 25.06 46.66
N GLU A 160 26.51 26.13 47.13
CA GLU A 160 26.76 27.49 46.63
C GLU A 160 28.23 27.82 46.88
N GLU A 161 29.05 27.95 45.83
CA GLU A 161 30.29 28.68 45.85
C GLU A 161 30.11 29.91 44.97
N ASP A 162 30.07 31.06 45.69
CA ASP A 162 30.27 32.41 45.16
C ASP A 162 31.64 32.46 44.45
N ASP A 163 31.65 32.56 43.16
CA ASP A 163 32.78 33.06 42.37
C ASP A 163 32.32 34.16 41.41
N ASP A 164 31.93 35.29 42.00
CA ASP A 164 32.00 36.60 41.36
C ASP A 164 33.44 37.06 41.23
N GLN A 165 34.16 36.60 40.20
CA GLN A 165 35.31 37.33 39.66
C GLN A 165 35.81 36.57 38.41
N TYR A 166 35.25 36.90 37.27
CA TYR A 166 35.91 37.05 35.97
C TYR A 166 34.83 37.37 34.92
N SER A 167 34.35 38.61 34.99
CA SER A 167 33.66 39.25 33.88
C SER A 167 34.72 39.71 32.85
N ASN A 168 34.36 39.57 31.59
CA ASN A 168 35.04 39.99 30.37
C ASN A 168 35.82 38.87 29.67
N GLY A 169 35.10 38.06 28.98
CA GLY A 169 35.50 37.25 27.84
C GLY A 169 34.22 36.89 27.11
N GLU A 170 33.95 37.62 26.07
CA GLU A 170 32.93 37.29 25.07
C GLU A 170 33.11 35.83 24.74
N GLY A 171 32.20 34.99 25.19
CA GLY A 171 32.13 33.61 24.77
C GLY A 171 31.54 33.58 23.38
N ASP A 172 32.40 33.82 22.39
CA ASP A 172 32.07 33.59 21.00
C ASP A 172 31.56 32.14 20.83
N ASN A 173 30.31 32.00 20.54
CA ASN A 173 29.76 30.79 20.00
C ASN A 173 30.32 30.72 18.55
N PRO A 174 31.30 29.85 18.25
CA PRO A 174 32.04 29.93 16.98
C PRO A 174 31.17 29.67 15.75
N PHE A 175 29.89 29.34 15.92
CA PHE A 175 29.01 28.98 14.83
C PHE A 175 27.66 29.71 14.79
N GLY A 176 27.38 30.69 15.70
CA GLY A 176 26.11 31.43 15.62
C GLY A 176 24.81 30.58 15.70
N LEU A 177 24.92 29.34 16.13
CA LEU A 177 23.82 28.35 16.02
C LEU A 177 22.60 28.66 16.91
N PHE A 178 22.66 29.72 17.75
CA PHE A 178 21.60 30.03 18.70
C PHE A 178 21.46 31.55 18.99
N ASP A 179 21.73 32.41 18.02
CA ASP A 179 21.37 33.82 18.14
C ASP A 179 19.92 34.04 17.69
N ASP A 180 19.10 34.62 18.56
CA ASP A 180 17.65 34.80 18.42
C ASP A 180 17.20 35.69 17.22
N ASP A 181 18.10 36.17 16.37
CA ASP A 181 17.80 37.06 15.23
C ASP A 181 17.89 36.38 13.85
N ASP A 182 18.33 35.10 13.74
CA ASP A 182 18.54 34.40 12.46
C ASP A 182 17.56 33.22 12.22
N GLU A 183 16.25 33.42 12.41
CA GLU A 183 15.24 32.48 11.86
C GLU A 183 15.07 32.55 10.33
N ASP A 184 15.76 33.46 9.63
CA ASP A 184 15.55 33.74 8.20
C ASP A 184 16.62 33.14 7.25
N LEU A 185 17.60 32.30 7.70
CA LEU A 185 18.75 31.89 6.86
C LEU A 185 18.81 30.40 6.49
N LEU A 186 17.70 29.69 6.36
CA LEU A 186 17.72 28.28 5.91
C LEU A 186 17.12 28.03 4.52
N PHE A 187 16.62 29.04 3.83
CA PHE A 187 16.31 28.95 2.39
C PHE A 187 16.53 30.33 1.76
N GLY A 188 17.74 30.56 1.27
CA GLY A 188 18.07 31.75 0.50
C GLY A 188 17.60 31.62 -0.93
N ASP A 189 16.67 32.49 -1.35
CA ASP A 189 16.62 32.99 -2.72
C ASP A 189 17.19 34.40 -2.72
N GLU A 190 18.24 34.59 -3.49
CA GLU A 190 18.84 35.90 -3.81
C GLU A 190 17.82 36.73 -4.63
N ASP A 191 17.83 38.00 -4.33
CA ASP A 191 17.20 39.15 -5.00
C ASP A 191 15.98 39.74 -4.28
N ASP A 192 16.16 40.76 -3.47
CA ASP A 192 15.75 42.13 -3.75
C ASP A 192 15.94 43.07 -2.54
N TYR A 193 16.83 44.03 -2.67
CA TYR A 193 16.91 45.22 -1.82
C TYR A 193 15.88 46.21 -2.32
N SER A 194 14.68 46.31 -1.70
CA SER A 194 13.90 47.56 -1.70
C SER A 194 12.75 47.55 -0.66
N SER A 195 12.83 48.50 0.26
CA SER A 195 11.78 49.23 0.99
C SER A 195 11.04 48.56 2.17
N PRO A 196 10.81 49.29 3.26
CA PRO A 196 10.23 48.79 4.51
C PRO A 196 8.70 48.90 4.50
N SER A 197 7.98 47.90 3.98
CA SER A 197 6.50 47.81 4.08
C SER A 197 5.89 46.41 4.26
N HIS A 198 6.68 45.34 4.51
CA HIS A 198 6.14 43.95 4.49
C HIS A 198 6.32 43.19 5.82
N LYS A 199 5.95 43.80 6.95
CA LYS A 199 5.86 43.04 8.22
C LYS A 199 4.65 42.12 8.34
N ASN A 200 3.71 42.09 7.36
CA ASN A 200 2.41 41.42 7.48
C ASN A 200 2.24 40.18 6.59
N ASP A 201 3.22 39.77 5.77
CA ASP A 201 3.03 38.72 4.74
C ASP A 201 3.68 37.35 5.06
N LYS A 202 4.30 37.20 6.22
CA LYS A 202 5.00 35.93 6.61
C LYS A 202 4.09 34.70 6.61
N TRP A 203 2.79 34.87 6.85
CA TRP A 203 1.80 33.80 6.85
C TRP A 203 1.51 33.24 5.45
N LYS A 204 1.70 34.01 4.37
CA LYS A 204 1.47 33.58 2.99
C LYS A 204 2.40 32.43 2.55
N LYS A 205 3.52 32.24 3.24
CA LYS A 205 4.41 31.08 3.00
C LYS A 205 3.74 29.72 3.30
N TYR A 206 2.73 29.69 4.17
CA TYR A 206 2.05 28.47 4.62
C TYR A 206 0.73 28.21 3.91
N VAL A 207 0.32 29.08 2.99
CA VAL A 207 -0.95 28.98 2.29
C VAL A 207 -0.76 29.23 0.79
N THR A 208 -1.61 28.59 -0.01
CA THR A 208 -1.64 28.81 -1.47
C THR A 208 -2.95 29.50 -1.83
N CYS A 209 -2.90 30.63 -2.54
CA CYS A 209 -4.09 31.29 -3.04
C CYS A 209 -4.69 30.51 -4.21
N ILE A 210 -5.86 29.91 -4.03
CA ILE A 210 -6.53 29.11 -5.06
C ILE A 210 -6.94 29.98 -6.26
N ASN A 211 -7.34 31.24 -6.01
CA ASN A 211 -7.80 32.14 -7.07
C ASN A 211 -6.69 32.42 -8.11
N GLU A 212 -5.44 32.53 -7.70
CA GLU A 212 -4.31 32.80 -8.60
C GLU A 212 -4.00 31.62 -9.55
N HIS A 213 -4.28 30.38 -9.11
CA HIS A 213 -3.97 29.16 -9.85
C HIS A 213 -5.18 28.55 -10.60
N LEU A 214 -6.31 29.26 -10.71
CA LEU A 214 -7.52 28.73 -11.37
C LEU A 214 -7.33 28.41 -12.85
N ALA A 215 -6.45 29.12 -13.54
CA ALA A 215 -6.19 28.91 -14.97
C ALA A 215 -5.49 27.56 -15.26
N GLU A 216 -4.72 27.06 -14.30
CA GLU A 216 -3.93 25.82 -14.41
C GLU A 216 -4.72 24.56 -14.03
N LYS A 217 -5.84 24.73 -13.34
CA LYS A 217 -6.64 23.62 -12.80
C LYS A 217 -7.84 23.29 -13.67
N ASN A 218 -8.19 22.02 -13.68
CA ASN A 218 -9.36 21.53 -14.39
C ASN A 218 -10.64 22.22 -13.89
N PRO A 219 -11.56 22.64 -14.79
CA PRO A 219 -12.83 23.22 -14.40
C PRO A 219 -13.70 22.20 -13.66
N LEU A 220 -14.47 22.66 -12.68
CA LEU A 220 -15.55 21.86 -12.10
C LEU A 220 -16.62 21.63 -13.17
N ILE A 221 -17.01 20.39 -13.36
CA ILE A 221 -18.04 19.96 -14.31
C ILE A 221 -19.07 19.12 -13.56
N GLY A 222 -20.32 19.47 -13.70
CA GLY A 222 -21.38 18.91 -12.88
C GLY A 222 -21.30 19.43 -11.43
N ARG A 223 -22.03 18.81 -10.51
CA ARG A 223 -22.02 19.16 -9.09
C ARG A 223 -22.59 20.53 -8.74
N GLU A 224 -23.49 21.05 -9.58
CA GLU A 224 -24.11 22.36 -9.34
C GLU A 224 -24.86 22.41 -8.01
N LYS A 225 -25.48 21.31 -7.61
CA LYS A 225 -26.22 21.21 -6.33
C LYS A 225 -25.31 21.35 -5.12
N GLU A 226 -24.20 20.64 -5.12
CA GLU A 226 -23.21 20.68 -4.03
C GLU A 226 -22.49 22.04 -4.02
N LEU A 227 -22.22 22.62 -5.20
CA LEU A 227 -21.63 23.94 -5.36
C LEU A 227 -22.56 25.03 -4.80
N ASP A 228 -23.82 25.05 -5.22
CA ASP A 228 -24.81 26.00 -4.74
C ASP A 228 -25.05 25.84 -3.22
N ARG A 229 -25.04 24.60 -2.72
CA ARG A 229 -25.15 24.32 -1.29
C ARG A 229 -23.96 24.85 -0.52
N THR A 230 -22.73 24.69 -1.04
CA THR A 230 -21.51 25.23 -0.45
C THR A 230 -21.57 26.76 -0.35
N ILE A 231 -21.94 27.43 -1.44
CA ILE A 231 -22.12 28.88 -1.48
C ILE A 231 -23.19 29.32 -0.48
N GLN A 232 -24.31 28.61 -0.43
CA GLN A 232 -25.38 28.88 0.52
C GLN A 232 -24.93 28.80 1.97
N VAL A 233 -24.13 27.75 2.32
CA VAL A 233 -23.59 27.59 3.66
C VAL A 233 -22.64 28.73 4.00
N LEU A 234 -21.73 29.10 3.10
CA LEU A 234 -20.78 30.21 3.29
C LEU A 234 -21.49 31.57 3.52
N CYS A 235 -22.72 31.72 3.06
CA CYS A 235 -23.54 32.94 3.25
C CYS A 235 -24.37 32.95 4.53
N ARG A 236 -24.38 31.85 5.31
CA ARG A 236 -25.17 31.79 6.55
C ARG A 236 -24.59 32.70 7.62
N LYS A 237 -25.39 33.06 8.59
CA LYS A 237 -24.95 33.77 9.81
C LYS A 237 -24.25 32.81 10.76
N ASP A 238 -24.93 31.70 11.08
CA ASP A 238 -24.41 30.66 11.97
C ASP A 238 -24.09 29.39 11.17
N LYS A 239 -23.08 28.63 11.58
CA LYS A 239 -22.59 27.44 10.89
C LYS A 239 -22.29 27.72 9.41
N ASN A 240 -21.50 28.76 9.20
CA ASN A 240 -21.09 29.25 7.88
C ASN A 240 -19.91 28.48 7.29
N ASN A 241 -19.43 27.42 7.96
CA ASN A 241 -18.30 26.62 7.54
C ASN A 241 -18.80 25.31 6.91
N PRO A 242 -18.73 25.12 5.58
CA PRO A 242 -19.07 23.86 4.93
C PRO A 242 -17.99 22.80 5.18
N LEU A 243 -18.40 21.56 5.41
CA LEU A 243 -17.53 20.39 5.49
C LEU A 243 -17.91 19.41 4.38
N HIS A 244 -17.06 19.27 3.38
CA HIS A 244 -17.23 18.31 2.30
C HIS A 244 -16.82 16.91 2.77
N ILE A 245 -17.78 15.98 2.79
CA ILE A 245 -17.56 14.59 3.16
C ILE A 245 -17.73 13.71 1.94
N GLY A 246 -16.74 12.89 1.62
CA GLY A 246 -16.80 11.99 0.49
C GLY A 246 -15.52 11.19 0.35
N GLU A 247 -15.57 10.13 -0.44
CA GLU A 247 -14.42 9.27 -0.67
C GLU A 247 -13.28 9.97 -1.43
N PRO A 248 -12.03 9.47 -1.38
CA PRO A 248 -10.93 10.05 -2.16
C PRO A 248 -11.24 9.98 -3.67
N GLY A 249 -10.91 11.06 -4.41
CA GLY A 249 -11.08 11.08 -5.88
C GLY A 249 -12.48 11.43 -6.39
N VAL A 250 -13.49 11.68 -5.51
CA VAL A 250 -14.85 12.07 -5.95
C VAL A 250 -14.97 13.53 -6.37
N GLY A 251 -13.92 14.35 -6.18
CA GLY A 251 -13.87 15.73 -6.63
C GLY A 251 -14.14 16.79 -5.56
N LYS A 252 -13.87 16.52 -4.27
CA LYS A 252 -14.01 17.50 -3.17
C LYS A 252 -13.20 18.77 -3.41
N THR A 253 -11.93 18.63 -3.78
CA THR A 253 -11.05 19.76 -4.08
C THR A 253 -11.48 20.52 -5.32
N ALA A 254 -11.97 19.81 -6.36
CA ALA A 254 -12.54 20.45 -7.56
C ALA A 254 -13.76 21.32 -7.24
N LEU A 255 -14.57 20.93 -6.24
CA LEU A 255 -15.70 21.72 -5.78
C LEU A 255 -15.25 23.08 -5.20
N VAL A 256 -14.14 23.11 -4.47
CA VAL A 256 -13.56 24.37 -3.94
C VAL A 256 -13.04 25.26 -5.08
N TYR A 257 -12.38 24.68 -6.08
CA TYR A 257 -12.02 25.43 -7.30
C TYR A 257 -13.26 25.97 -8.04
N GLY A 258 -14.37 25.22 -8.02
CA GLY A 258 -15.66 25.69 -8.54
C GLY A 258 -16.19 26.90 -7.80
N VAL A 259 -16.10 26.92 -6.47
CA VAL A 259 -16.47 28.09 -5.64
C VAL A 259 -15.60 29.30 -5.99
N ALA A 260 -14.28 29.13 -6.04
CA ALA A 260 -13.34 30.18 -6.38
C ALA A 260 -13.65 30.79 -7.78
N ARG A 261 -13.93 29.94 -8.76
CA ARG A 261 -14.32 30.39 -10.12
C ARG A 261 -15.62 31.19 -10.13
N ARG A 262 -16.65 30.74 -9.36
CA ARG A 262 -17.92 31.51 -9.23
C ARG A 262 -17.70 32.86 -8.56
N ILE A 263 -16.75 32.96 -7.62
CA ILE A 263 -16.38 34.24 -6.98
C ILE A 263 -15.75 35.19 -8.01
N GLU A 264 -14.80 34.73 -8.81
CA GLU A 264 -14.15 35.54 -9.85
C GLU A 264 -15.13 35.98 -10.95
N GLU A 265 -16.04 35.08 -11.37
CA GLU A 265 -17.08 35.41 -12.32
C GLU A 265 -18.16 36.35 -11.74
N GLY A 266 -18.09 36.68 -10.46
CA GLY A 266 -19.09 37.51 -9.79
C GLY A 266 -20.47 36.87 -9.63
N LYS A 267 -20.56 35.54 -9.85
CA LYS A 267 -21.80 34.74 -9.76
C LYS A 267 -22.06 34.23 -8.35
N VAL A 268 -21.81 35.07 -7.36
CA VAL A 268 -21.99 34.77 -5.94
C VAL A 268 -22.70 35.95 -5.25
N PRO A 269 -23.36 35.72 -4.10
CA PRO A 269 -23.93 36.81 -3.29
C PRO A 269 -22.88 37.85 -2.90
N ASP A 270 -23.32 39.10 -2.68
CA ASP A 270 -22.42 40.25 -2.41
C ASP A 270 -21.45 40.01 -1.25
N ARG A 271 -21.82 39.19 -0.27
CA ARG A 271 -20.95 38.82 0.87
C ARG A 271 -19.71 37.99 0.48
N LEU A 272 -19.72 37.38 -0.68
CA LEU A 272 -18.62 36.52 -1.16
C LEU A 272 -17.90 37.15 -2.37
N LYS A 273 -18.33 38.29 -2.87
CA LYS A 273 -17.65 38.97 -3.99
C LYS A 273 -16.27 39.44 -3.53
N GLY A 274 -15.27 39.17 -4.34
CA GLY A 274 -13.86 39.52 -4.06
C GLY A 274 -13.22 38.74 -2.92
N CYS A 275 -13.80 37.60 -2.47
CA CYS A 275 -13.16 36.72 -1.53
C CYS A 275 -12.03 35.95 -2.18
N ASN A 276 -10.91 35.87 -1.51
CA ASN A 276 -9.81 34.93 -1.85
C ASN A 276 -9.94 33.64 -1.03
N ILE A 277 -9.67 32.50 -1.67
CA ILE A 277 -9.65 31.20 -1.01
C ILE A 277 -8.21 30.79 -0.84
N TYR A 278 -7.77 30.64 0.41
CA TYR A 278 -6.43 30.22 0.77
C TYR A 278 -6.44 28.75 1.21
N GLN A 279 -5.75 27.91 0.47
CA GLN A 279 -5.52 26.51 0.86
C GLN A 279 -4.37 26.45 1.85
N LEU A 280 -4.63 25.92 3.06
CA LEU A 280 -3.60 25.65 4.04
C LEU A 280 -2.95 24.32 3.72
N ASP A 281 -1.62 24.34 3.52
CA ASP A 281 -0.83 23.14 3.36
C ASP A 281 -0.43 22.57 4.72
N MET A 282 -1.01 21.40 5.05
CA MET A 282 -0.72 20.70 6.30
C MET A 282 0.72 20.18 6.35
N GLY A 283 1.31 19.84 5.20
CA GLY A 283 2.70 19.41 5.12
C GLY A 283 3.64 20.53 5.54
N THR A 284 3.46 21.72 4.99
CA THR A 284 4.25 22.92 5.32
C THR A 284 3.99 23.40 6.77
N LEU A 285 2.76 23.26 7.27
CA LEU A 285 2.44 23.59 8.67
C LEU A 285 3.21 22.72 9.66
N LEU A 286 3.36 21.43 9.36
CA LEU A 286 4.03 20.44 10.20
C LEU A 286 5.55 20.37 9.96
N ALA A 287 6.02 20.75 8.78
CA ALA A 287 7.44 20.69 8.42
C ALA A 287 8.28 21.55 9.36
N GLY A 288 9.31 20.93 9.96
CA GLY A 288 10.22 21.61 10.89
C GLY A 288 9.62 21.98 12.26
N THR A 289 8.35 21.68 12.55
CA THR A 289 7.81 21.84 13.91
C THR A 289 8.28 20.69 14.79
N ARG A 290 9.09 20.97 15.78
CA ARG A 290 9.60 19.99 16.76
C ARG A 290 8.74 19.93 18.01
N PHE A 291 8.10 21.03 18.33
CA PHE A 291 7.24 21.17 19.50
C PHE A 291 5.83 21.55 19.08
N ARG A 292 4.87 21.09 19.84
CA ARG A 292 3.47 21.44 19.65
C ARG A 292 3.23 22.96 19.64
N GLY A 293 3.98 23.70 20.45
CA GLY A 293 3.92 25.17 20.52
C GLY A 293 4.25 25.85 19.20
N ASP A 294 5.15 25.30 18.40
CA ASP A 294 5.55 25.85 17.10
C ASP A 294 4.39 25.80 16.11
N MET A 295 3.70 24.66 16.05
CA MET A 295 2.50 24.48 15.22
C MET A 295 1.37 25.42 15.68
N GLU A 296 1.16 25.55 16.99
CA GLU A 296 0.18 26.46 17.58
C GLU A 296 0.47 27.91 17.20
N GLN A 297 1.71 28.31 17.26
CA GLN A 297 2.17 29.66 16.91
C GLN A 297 2.01 29.94 15.40
N ARG A 298 2.40 28.99 14.54
CA ARG A 298 2.20 29.10 13.08
C ARG A 298 0.73 29.20 12.70
N LEU A 299 -0.10 28.32 13.26
CA LEU A 299 -1.54 28.36 13.02
C LEU A 299 -2.14 29.71 13.45
N LYS A 300 -1.72 30.22 14.61
CA LYS A 300 -2.14 31.54 15.09
C LYS A 300 -1.70 32.65 14.14
N GLN A 301 -0.46 32.65 13.66
CA GLN A 301 0.04 33.64 12.68
C GLN A 301 -0.76 33.60 11.37
N ILE A 302 -1.09 32.40 10.86
CA ILE A 302 -1.89 32.24 9.66
C ILE A 302 -3.29 32.81 9.88
N MET A 303 -3.93 32.43 10.99
CA MET A 303 -5.30 32.90 11.28
C MET A 303 -5.37 34.39 11.50
N GLU A 304 -4.38 34.99 12.17
CA GLU A 304 -4.28 36.45 12.35
C GLU A 304 -4.01 37.15 11.01
N GLY A 305 -3.14 36.60 10.17
CA GLY A 305 -2.86 37.10 8.84
C GLY A 305 -4.10 37.09 7.94
N VAL A 306 -4.82 35.96 7.90
CA VAL A 306 -6.08 35.82 7.17
C VAL A 306 -7.15 36.80 7.69
N THR A 307 -7.25 36.96 9.01
CA THR A 307 -8.22 37.88 9.62
C THR A 307 -7.93 39.35 9.26
N SER A 308 -6.66 39.69 9.00
CA SER A 308 -6.25 41.04 8.60
C SER A 308 -6.62 41.38 7.16
N GLU A 309 -6.81 40.37 6.29
CA GLU A 309 -7.33 40.55 4.94
C GLU A 309 -8.87 40.56 4.93
N ALA A 310 -9.45 41.55 4.25
CA ALA A 310 -10.89 41.57 4.11
C ALA A 310 -11.38 40.50 3.13
N HIS A 311 -12.40 39.73 3.53
CA HIS A 311 -13.06 38.75 2.66
C HIS A 311 -12.23 37.52 2.28
N CYS A 312 -11.75 36.75 3.28
CA CYS A 312 -10.99 35.52 3.07
C CYS A 312 -11.79 34.27 3.42
N ILE A 313 -11.48 33.20 2.70
CA ILE A 313 -11.97 31.84 2.98
C ILE A 313 -10.74 30.95 3.11
N ILE A 314 -10.67 30.13 4.17
CA ILE A 314 -9.61 29.14 4.36
C ILE A 314 -10.13 27.79 3.88
N TYR A 315 -9.36 27.09 3.06
CA TYR A 315 -9.61 25.72 2.68
C TYR A 315 -8.65 24.76 3.40
N LEU A 316 -9.21 23.81 4.13
CA LEU A 316 -8.50 22.76 4.83
C LEU A 316 -8.78 21.41 4.17
N ASP A 317 -7.86 20.96 3.33
CA ASP A 317 -7.94 19.60 2.81
C ASP A 317 -7.52 18.62 3.90
N GLU A 318 -8.15 17.44 3.94
CA GLU A 318 -7.91 16.43 4.96
C GLU A 318 -7.95 16.99 6.41
N ILE A 319 -8.94 17.83 6.71
CA ILE A 319 -9.10 18.52 8.01
C ILE A 319 -9.02 17.57 9.22
N HIS A 320 -9.25 16.28 9.01
CA HIS A 320 -9.12 15.25 10.04
C HIS A 320 -7.70 15.13 10.60
N ASN A 321 -6.68 15.54 9.86
CA ASN A 321 -5.28 15.60 10.32
C ASN A 321 -5.09 16.62 11.46
N ILE A 322 -5.88 17.70 11.47
CA ILE A 322 -5.89 18.68 12.55
C ILE A 322 -6.68 18.17 13.75
N VAL A 323 -7.85 17.56 13.51
CA VAL A 323 -8.77 17.11 14.59
C VAL A 323 -8.23 15.86 15.31
N GLY A 324 -7.28 15.14 14.70
CA GLY A 324 -6.64 13.95 15.28
C GLY A 324 -5.24 14.20 15.85
N ALA A 325 -4.62 15.33 15.51
CA ALA A 325 -3.27 15.65 15.93
C ALA A 325 -3.24 16.07 17.41
N GLY A 326 -2.53 15.30 18.24
CA GLY A 326 -2.31 15.68 19.64
C GLY A 326 -2.86 14.74 20.70
N LYS A 327 -3.47 13.61 20.34
CA LYS A 327 -3.87 12.56 21.30
C LYS A 327 -2.66 11.66 21.63
N GLY A 328 -1.62 12.25 22.22
CA GLY A 328 -0.62 11.50 22.96
C GLY A 328 -1.20 11.01 24.31
N ALA A 329 -0.57 10.02 24.93
CA ALA A 329 -1.05 9.27 26.09
C ALA A 329 -1.30 10.10 27.38
N GLU A 330 -1.04 11.40 27.42
CA GLU A 330 -1.24 12.26 28.59
C GLU A 330 -1.92 13.57 28.19
N GLY A 331 -3.27 13.60 28.32
CA GLY A 331 -4.10 14.78 28.70
C GLY A 331 -3.92 16.14 28.01
N GLY A 332 -3.24 16.25 26.89
CA GLY A 332 -3.02 17.54 26.21
C GLY A 332 -4.23 18.01 25.40
N SER A 333 -4.52 19.33 25.37
CA SER A 333 -5.58 19.91 24.53
C SER A 333 -5.32 19.61 23.04
N ASP A 334 -6.38 19.28 22.30
CA ASP A 334 -6.35 18.95 20.88
C ASP A 334 -6.07 20.22 20.05
N VAL A 335 -5.26 20.14 18.99
CA VAL A 335 -5.02 21.25 18.05
C VAL A 335 -6.34 21.80 17.49
N SER A 336 -7.36 20.96 17.41
CA SER A 336 -8.72 21.38 17.05
C SER A 336 -9.29 22.46 17.99
N ASP A 337 -8.81 22.53 19.25
CA ASP A 337 -9.28 23.53 20.20
C ASP A 337 -8.81 24.94 19.84
N LEU A 338 -7.68 25.06 19.17
CA LEU A 338 -7.15 26.32 18.67
C LEU A 338 -7.94 26.90 17.51
N LEU A 339 -8.55 26.04 16.69
CA LEU A 339 -9.40 26.48 15.58
C LEU A 339 -10.78 26.99 16.04
N LYS A 340 -11.26 26.54 17.20
CA LYS A 340 -12.61 26.85 17.69
C LYS A 340 -12.94 28.34 17.73
N PRO A 341 -12.07 29.24 18.28
CA PRO A 341 -12.34 30.67 18.32
C PRO A 341 -12.50 31.26 16.92
N TYR A 342 -11.69 30.83 15.97
CA TYR A 342 -11.72 31.33 14.59
C TYR A 342 -12.93 30.82 13.80
N LEU A 343 -13.41 29.60 14.09
CA LEU A 343 -14.62 29.04 13.47
C LEU A 343 -15.90 29.71 13.96
N ASP A 344 -15.86 30.40 15.10
CA ASP A 344 -16.96 31.19 15.66
C ASP A 344 -16.88 32.67 15.22
N ASP A 345 -15.79 33.11 14.57
CA ASP A 345 -15.62 34.48 14.09
C ASP A 345 -16.35 34.67 12.75
N ASP A 346 -17.29 35.61 12.73
CA ASP A 346 -18.08 35.93 11.52
C ASP A 346 -17.23 36.46 10.33
N ARG A 347 -15.98 36.91 10.59
CA ARG A 347 -15.05 37.44 9.59
C ARG A 347 -14.33 36.34 8.82
N ILE A 348 -14.20 35.16 9.41
CA ILE A 348 -13.49 34.01 8.83
C ILE A 348 -14.51 32.97 8.36
N ARG A 349 -14.27 32.38 7.21
CA ARG A 349 -15.01 31.21 6.70
C ARG A 349 -14.04 30.09 6.40
N VAL A 350 -14.41 28.89 6.79
CA VAL A 350 -13.56 27.72 6.61
C VAL A 350 -14.31 26.66 5.80
N ILE A 351 -13.71 26.20 4.72
CA ILE A 351 -14.16 25.03 3.97
C ILE A 351 -13.28 23.85 4.41
N GLY A 352 -13.86 22.81 4.97
CA GLY A 352 -13.14 21.57 5.29
C GLY A 352 -13.45 20.47 4.30
N ALA A 353 -12.50 19.57 4.05
CA ALA A 353 -12.72 18.33 3.31
C ALA A 353 -12.20 17.11 4.10
N THR A 354 -12.96 16.01 4.08
CA THR A 354 -12.60 14.76 4.75
C THR A 354 -13.28 13.56 4.09
N THR A 355 -12.92 12.35 4.51
CA THR A 355 -13.61 11.12 4.11
C THR A 355 -14.66 10.71 5.15
N TYR A 356 -15.60 9.84 4.76
CA TYR A 356 -16.61 9.29 5.68
C TYR A 356 -15.96 8.53 6.84
N THR A 357 -14.92 7.77 6.56
CA THR A 357 -14.18 6.97 7.57
C THR A 357 -13.54 7.88 8.61
N GLU A 358 -12.82 8.91 8.16
CA GLU A 358 -12.11 9.82 9.06
C GLU A 358 -13.08 10.77 9.79
N TYR A 359 -14.18 11.17 9.15
CA TYR A 359 -15.25 11.92 9.79
C TYR A 359 -15.82 11.14 10.98
N ASN A 360 -16.17 9.87 10.79
CA ASN A 360 -16.71 9.03 11.85
C ASN A 360 -15.69 8.74 12.95
N LYS A 361 -14.41 8.59 12.61
CA LYS A 361 -13.35 8.27 13.56
C LYS A 361 -12.93 9.48 14.43
N ASN A 362 -12.77 10.64 13.82
CA ASN A 362 -12.19 11.82 14.45
C ASN A 362 -13.23 12.89 14.80
N PHE A 363 -14.11 13.27 13.86
CA PHE A 363 -15.07 14.36 14.08
C PHE A 363 -16.21 14.00 15.02
N THR A 364 -16.78 12.79 14.93
CA THR A 364 -17.89 12.38 15.82
C THR A 364 -17.51 12.41 17.29
N ARG A 365 -16.22 12.31 17.60
CA ARG A 365 -15.70 12.40 18.97
C ARG A 365 -15.51 13.85 19.46
N SER A 366 -15.43 14.81 18.55
CA SER A 366 -15.25 16.24 18.86
C SER A 366 -16.56 17.02 18.65
N VAL A 367 -17.47 16.93 19.62
CA VAL A 367 -18.78 17.62 19.58
C VAL A 367 -18.65 19.11 19.33
N GLY A 368 -17.57 19.73 19.85
CA GLY A 368 -17.26 21.15 19.66
C GLY A 368 -17.03 21.53 18.21
N MET A 369 -16.37 20.67 17.41
CA MET A 369 -16.10 20.91 16.00
C MET A 369 -17.36 20.68 15.13
N ILE A 370 -18.11 19.59 15.35
CA ILE A 370 -19.31 19.26 14.57
C ILE A 370 -20.33 20.39 14.58
N ARG A 371 -20.51 21.07 15.72
CA ARG A 371 -21.48 22.16 15.84
C ARG A 371 -21.15 23.37 14.99
N ARG A 372 -19.90 23.55 14.57
CA ARG A 372 -19.40 24.69 13.80
C ARG A 372 -19.38 24.47 12.31
N PHE A 373 -19.47 23.21 11.89
CA PHE A 373 -19.50 22.84 10.48
C PHE A 373 -20.90 22.41 10.03
N GLN A 374 -21.19 22.68 8.74
CA GLN A 374 -22.33 22.10 8.04
C GLN A 374 -21.82 21.06 7.05
N THR A 375 -22.22 19.83 7.24
CA THR A 375 -21.82 18.73 6.35
C THR A 375 -22.52 18.84 4.98
N ILE A 376 -21.75 18.55 3.94
CA ILE A 376 -22.19 18.44 2.55
C ILE A 376 -21.59 17.14 2.00
N ASP A 377 -22.46 16.17 1.68
CA ASP A 377 -22.05 14.90 1.14
C ASP A 377 -21.67 15.04 -0.33
N VAL A 378 -20.49 14.54 -0.69
CA VAL A 378 -19.98 14.51 -2.06
C VAL A 378 -19.85 13.04 -2.48
N GLU A 379 -20.92 12.52 -3.06
CA GLU A 379 -21.01 11.11 -3.46
C GLU A 379 -20.24 10.84 -4.77
N GLU A 380 -19.91 9.56 -5.03
CA GLU A 380 -19.36 9.15 -6.32
C GLU A 380 -20.34 9.48 -7.46
N PRO A 381 -19.92 10.12 -8.56
CA PRO A 381 -20.82 10.41 -9.66
C PRO A 381 -21.26 9.10 -10.34
N SER A 382 -22.45 9.10 -10.89
CA SER A 382 -22.94 8.02 -11.75
C SER A 382 -22.04 7.86 -12.99
N ILE A 383 -22.12 6.70 -13.65
CA ILE A 383 -21.34 6.42 -14.88
C ILE A 383 -21.63 7.49 -15.94
N ASP A 384 -22.88 7.90 -16.10
CA ASP A 384 -23.27 8.90 -17.12
C ASP A 384 -22.73 10.29 -16.78
N GLU A 385 -22.77 10.69 -15.51
CA GLU A 385 -22.16 11.95 -15.05
C GLU A 385 -20.65 11.93 -15.22
N ALA A 386 -19.99 10.83 -14.89
CA ALA A 386 -18.54 10.66 -15.08
C ALA A 386 -18.16 10.73 -16.57
N ILE A 387 -18.95 10.13 -17.47
CA ILE A 387 -18.74 10.25 -18.93
C ILE A 387 -18.88 11.71 -19.37
N HIS A 388 -19.86 12.45 -18.83
CA HIS A 388 -20.03 13.86 -19.13
C HIS A 388 -18.84 14.69 -18.64
N ILE A 389 -18.34 14.43 -17.43
CA ILE A 389 -17.16 15.08 -16.86
C ILE A 389 -15.94 14.83 -17.77
N LEU A 390 -15.64 13.57 -18.10
CA LEU A 390 -14.49 13.25 -18.93
C LEU A 390 -14.59 13.79 -20.36
N LYS A 391 -15.79 13.79 -20.96
CA LYS A 391 -16.00 14.41 -22.28
C LYS A 391 -15.71 15.91 -22.26
N SER A 392 -16.02 16.58 -21.17
CA SER A 392 -15.77 18.02 -21.00
C SER A 392 -14.30 18.33 -20.68
N LEU A 393 -13.59 17.41 -19.97
CA LEU A 393 -12.14 17.50 -19.69
C LEU A 393 -11.27 17.10 -20.90
N LYS A 394 -11.80 16.29 -21.80
CA LYS A 394 -11.09 15.76 -22.98
C LYS A 394 -10.25 16.81 -23.73
N PRO A 395 -10.72 18.02 -24.07
CA PRO A 395 -9.93 19.00 -24.82
C PRO A 395 -8.67 19.45 -24.07
N ILE A 396 -8.70 19.44 -22.74
CA ILE A 396 -7.57 19.83 -21.90
C ILE A 396 -6.47 18.78 -22.02
N TYR A 397 -6.81 17.51 -21.83
CA TYR A 397 -5.86 16.39 -21.96
C TYR A 397 -5.37 16.20 -23.40
N GLU A 398 -6.23 16.42 -24.41
CA GLU A 398 -5.82 16.43 -25.83
C GLU A 398 -4.77 17.48 -26.13
N LYS A 399 -4.90 18.67 -25.53
CA LYS A 399 -3.95 19.77 -25.69
C LYS A 399 -2.64 19.47 -24.95
N TYR A 400 -2.73 18.91 -23.75
CA TYR A 400 -1.56 18.62 -22.90
C TYR A 400 -0.67 17.55 -23.52
N HIS A 401 -1.24 16.38 -23.90
CA HIS A 401 -0.49 15.25 -24.48
C HIS A 401 -0.33 15.28 -25.98
N HIS A 402 -0.84 16.30 -26.65
CA HIS A 402 -0.85 16.40 -28.11
C HIS A 402 -1.47 15.16 -28.83
N VAL A 403 -2.56 14.62 -28.31
CA VAL A 403 -3.29 13.45 -28.79
C VAL A 403 -4.76 13.77 -29.11
N LYS A 404 -5.48 12.82 -29.68
CA LYS A 404 -6.95 12.91 -29.85
C LYS A 404 -7.61 11.65 -29.30
N TYR A 405 -8.57 11.82 -28.39
CA TYR A 405 -9.36 10.72 -27.85
C TYR A 405 -10.65 10.51 -28.63
N ASP A 406 -10.95 9.27 -28.96
CA ASP A 406 -12.28 8.91 -29.47
C ASP A 406 -13.34 9.03 -28.38
N ALA A 407 -14.57 9.45 -28.76
CA ALA A 407 -15.67 9.50 -27.79
C ALA A 407 -15.96 8.13 -27.19
N ALA A 408 -15.88 7.08 -28.02
CA ALA A 408 -16.04 5.71 -27.56
C ALA A 408 -14.88 5.22 -26.65
N ALA A 409 -13.68 5.80 -26.71
CA ALA A 409 -12.58 5.51 -25.81
C ALA A 409 -12.83 6.13 -24.43
N ILE A 410 -13.37 7.34 -24.36
CA ILE A 410 -13.75 8.00 -23.11
C ILE A 410 -14.85 7.20 -22.37
N GLU A 411 -15.92 6.84 -23.09
CA GLU A 411 -16.99 6.01 -22.53
C GLU A 411 -16.47 4.66 -22.02
N TYR A 412 -15.58 4.06 -22.80
CA TYR A 412 -14.94 2.79 -22.41
C TYR A 412 -14.02 2.96 -21.18
N ALA A 413 -13.27 4.06 -21.07
CA ALA A 413 -12.43 4.33 -19.91
C ALA A 413 -13.26 4.43 -18.62
N VAL A 414 -14.41 5.12 -18.66
CA VAL A 414 -15.30 5.24 -17.50
C VAL A 414 -15.95 3.91 -17.13
N THR A 415 -16.58 3.24 -18.09
CA THR A 415 -17.30 1.99 -17.83
C THR A 415 -16.38 0.88 -17.37
N SER A 416 -15.19 0.79 -17.98
CA SER A 416 -14.22 -0.25 -17.64
C SER A 416 -13.51 0.06 -16.31
N SER A 417 -13.17 1.32 -16.01
CA SER A 417 -12.60 1.67 -14.70
C SER A 417 -13.61 1.44 -13.56
N ALA A 418 -14.90 1.73 -13.79
CA ALA A 418 -15.96 1.43 -12.82
C ALA A 418 -16.06 -0.08 -12.54
N LYS A 419 -15.87 -0.92 -13.59
CA LYS A 419 -15.97 -2.37 -13.48
C LYS A 419 -14.74 -3.02 -12.85
N PHE A 420 -13.53 -2.61 -13.24
CA PHE A 420 -12.29 -3.31 -12.94
C PHE A 420 -11.47 -2.68 -11.81
N ILE A 421 -11.66 -1.38 -11.52
CA ILE A 421 -10.97 -0.67 -10.43
C ILE A 421 -11.99 -0.38 -9.33
N THR A 422 -12.03 -1.26 -8.33
CA THR A 422 -13.04 -1.21 -7.25
C THR A 422 -12.54 -0.54 -5.97
N ASP A 423 -11.24 -0.28 -5.86
CA ASP A 423 -10.58 0.35 -4.71
C ASP A 423 -10.46 1.87 -4.82
N ARG A 424 -10.85 2.44 -5.95
CA ARG A 424 -10.84 3.89 -6.26
C ARG A 424 -12.19 4.32 -6.83
N PHE A 425 -12.47 5.62 -6.75
CA PHE A 425 -13.76 6.18 -7.11
C PHE A 425 -13.72 7.01 -8.39
N LEU A 426 -14.86 7.10 -9.09
CA LEU A 426 -15.06 8.01 -10.21
C LEU A 426 -15.13 9.47 -9.68
N PRO A 427 -14.73 10.48 -10.50
CA PRO A 427 -14.18 10.36 -11.84
C PRO A 427 -12.67 10.10 -11.90
N ASP A 428 -11.96 10.18 -10.77
CA ASP A 428 -10.50 10.19 -10.66
C ASP A 428 -9.86 8.97 -11.33
N LYS A 429 -10.32 7.74 -11.02
CA LYS A 429 -9.80 6.51 -11.63
C LYS A 429 -9.94 6.46 -13.16
N ALA A 430 -10.94 7.12 -13.73
CA ALA A 430 -11.12 7.19 -15.18
C ALA A 430 -10.27 8.30 -15.80
N ILE A 431 -10.07 9.40 -15.08
CA ILE A 431 -9.16 10.49 -15.46
C ILE A 431 -7.73 9.95 -15.54
N ASP A 432 -7.27 9.21 -14.54
CA ASP A 432 -5.94 8.61 -14.54
C ASP A 432 -5.70 7.71 -15.76
N ILE A 433 -6.70 6.91 -16.16
CA ILE A 433 -6.58 6.03 -17.33
C ILE A 433 -6.42 6.82 -18.62
N ILE A 434 -7.17 7.92 -18.81
CA ILE A 434 -7.02 8.72 -20.03
C ILE A 434 -5.70 9.49 -20.03
N ASP A 435 -5.27 9.98 -18.87
CA ASP A 435 -4.00 10.68 -18.69
C ASP A 435 -2.82 9.75 -19.00
N GLU A 436 -2.79 8.57 -18.40
CA GLU A 436 -1.75 7.57 -18.67
C GLU A 436 -1.74 7.09 -20.13
N ALA A 437 -2.93 6.96 -20.76
CA ALA A 437 -3.01 6.62 -22.19
C ALA A 437 -2.45 7.74 -23.08
N GLY A 438 -2.64 9.00 -22.68
CA GLY A 438 -2.04 10.17 -23.32
C GLY A 438 -0.53 10.15 -23.20
N ALA A 439 -0.01 9.99 -21.98
CA ALA A 439 1.41 9.91 -21.69
C ALA A 439 2.12 8.75 -22.44
N GLN A 440 1.47 7.58 -22.48
CA GLN A 440 2.01 6.44 -23.26
C GLN A 440 2.09 6.76 -24.76
N ALA A 441 1.09 7.43 -25.31
CA ALA A 441 1.10 7.82 -26.73
C ALA A 441 2.15 8.87 -27.03
N GLU A 442 2.43 9.80 -26.11
CA GLU A 442 3.49 10.80 -26.20
C GLU A 442 4.87 10.15 -26.20
N MET A 443 5.13 9.17 -25.32
CA MET A 443 6.40 8.42 -25.26
C MET A 443 6.70 7.66 -26.57
N GLU A 444 5.68 7.25 -27.33
CA GLU A 444 5.85 6.63 -28.64
C GLU A 444 6.27 7.64 -29.76
N GLY A 445 6.38 8.93 -29.45
CA GLY A 445 6.87 9.98 -30.37
C GLY A 445 5.92 10.34 -31.52
N LYS A 446 4.67 9.91 -31.49
CA LYS A 446 3.68 10.16 -32.55
C LYS A 446 2.75 11.29 -32.15
N LYS A 447 3.02 12.51 -32.60
CA LYS A 447 2.11 13.67 -32.42
C LYS A 447 0.75 13.39 -33.09
N TYR A 448 -0.34 13.81 -32.39
CA TYR A 448 -1.73 13.67 -32.84
C TYR A 448 -2.22 12.23 -33.05
N LYS A 449 -1.62 11.28 -32.38
CA LYS A 449 -2.10 9.89 -32.38
C LYS A 449 -3.53 9.82 -31.83
N LYS A 450 -4.37 9.08 -32.56
CA LYS A 450 -5.74 8.83 -32.13
C LYS A 450 -5.77 7.69 -31.10
N ILE A 451 -6.28 7.97 -29.91
CA ILE A 451 -6.44 7.00 -28.82
C ILE A 451 -7.87 6.43 -28.89
N GLY A 452 -7.96 5.15 -29.17
CA GLY A 452 -9.19 4.39 -29.22
C GLY A 452 -9.35 3.43 -28.03
N LYS A 453 -10.38 2.60 -28.07
CA LYS A 453 -10.66 1.58 -27.03
C LYS A 453 -9.49 0.64 -26.77
N LYS A 454 -8.71 0.29 -27.80
CA LYS A 454 -7.59 -0.65 -27.68
C LYS A 454 -6.47 -0.11 -26.78
N GLN A 455 -6.09 1.16 -26.94
CA GLN A 455 -5.06 1.81 -26.12
C GLN A 455 -5.54 1.94 -24.66
N ILE A 456 -6.77 2.35 -24.45
CA ILE A 456 -7.38 2.40 -23.11
C ILE A 456 -7.38 1.01 -22.46
N ALA A 457 -7.71 -0.05 -23.20
CA ALA A 457 -7.68 -1.42 -22.71
C ALA A 457 -6.26 -1.87 -22.31
N GLU A 458 -5.23 -1.47 -23.06
CA GLU A 458 -3.82 -1.77 -22.74
C GLU A 458 -3.35 -1.08 -21.45
N VAL A 459 -3.74 0.17 -21.25
CA VAL A 459 -3.46 0.90 -20.02
C VAL A 459 -4.22 0.30 -18.83
N LEU A 460 -5.51 0.02 -19.03
CA LEU A 460 -6.35 -0.59 -17.99
C LEU A 460 -5.79 -1.94 -17.53
N ALA A 461 -5.29 -2.77 -18.46
CA ALA A 461 -4.65 -4.04 -18.15
C ALA A 461 -3.47 -3.88 -17.19
N LYS A 462 -2.64 -2.85 -17.43
CA LYS A 462 -1.48 -2.56 -16.59
C LYS A 462 -1.90 -2.04 -15.21
N VAL A 463 -2.80 -1.06 -15.18
CA VAL A 463 -3.27 -0.40 -13.94
C VAL A 463 -4.04 -1.36 -13.05
N ALA A 464 -5.00 -2.09 -13.61
CA ALA A 464 -5.82 -3.06 -12.89
C ALA A 464 -5.12 -4.42 -12.67
N LYS A 465 -3.90 -4.60 -13.24
CA LYS A 465 -3.12 -5.86 -13.20
C LYS A 465 -3.91 -7.08 -13.70
N ILE A 466 -4.73 -6.86 -14.72
CA ILE A 466 -5.54 -7.90 -15.38
C ILE A 466 -4.81 -8.33 -16.66
N ASP A 467 -4.93 -9.61 -17.03
CA ASP A 467 -4.34 -10.08 -18.28
C ASP A 467 -4.96 -9.32 -19.47
N ALA A 468 -4.09 -8.76 -20.33
CA ALA A 468 -4.51 -8.02 -21.52
C ALA A 468 -5.38 -8.85 -22.48
N LEU A 469 -5.30 -10.18 -22.39
CA LEU A 469 -6.14 -11.10 -23.12
C LEU A 469 -7.60 -11.07 -22.62
N ALA A 470 -7.83 -10.90 -21.32
CA ALA A 470 -9.17 -10.81 -20.75
C ALA A 470 -9.92 -9.54 -21.18
N ILE A 471 -9.18 -8.49 -21.53
CA ILE A 471 -9.74 -7.19 -21.92
C ILE A 471 -9.91 -7.07 -23.44
N LYS A 472 -9.07 -7.76 -24.24
CA LYS A 472 -9.04 -7.66 -25.71
C LYS A 472 -10.00 -8.59 -26.44
N GLN A 473 -10.56 -9.58 -25.76
CA GLN A 473 -11.36 -10.61 -26.41
C GLN A 473 -12.81 -10.11 -26.65
N ASP A 474 -13.29 -10.29 -27.85
CA ASP A 474 -14.74 -10.29 -28.19
C ASP A 474 -15.41 -11.33 -27.27
N ASP A 475 -15.92 -10.89 -26.11
CA ASP A 475 -16.46 -11.75 -25.05
C ASP A 475 -17.41 -12.83 -25.60
N ASN A 476 -18.21 -12.46 -26.59
CA ASN A 476 -19.26 -13.35 -27.14
C ASN A 476 -18.72 -14.54 -27.96
N LYS A 477 -17.66 -14.37 -28.79
CA LYS A 477 -17.08 -15.45 -29.57
C LYS A 477 -16.34 -16.48 -28.74
N ASN A 478 -15.65 -15.98 -27.69
CA ASN A 478 -14.91 -16.84 -26.80
C ASN A 478 -15.81 -17.60 -25.82
N LEU A 479 -16.89 -16.99 -25.35
CA LEU A 479 -17.89 -17.68 -24.56
C LEU A 479 -18.64 -18.76 -25.33
N ALA A 480 -18.90 -18.56 -26.62
CA ALA A 480 -19.55 -19.57 -27.45
C ALA A 480 -18.69 -20.85 -27.66
N SER A 481 -17.36 -20.71 -27.72
CA SER A 481 -16.44 -21.84 -27.90
C SER A 481 -15.85 -22.38 -26.58
N LEU A 482 -16.17 -21.77 -25.43
CA LEU A 482 -15.63 -22.14 -24.13
C LEU A 482 -15.89 -23.60 -23.77
N GLU A 483 -17.12 -24.07 -23.97
CA GLU A 483 -17.51 -25.45 -23.71
C GLU A 483 -16.66 -26.45 -24.48
N SER A 484 -16.50 -26.23 -25.77
CA SER A 484 -15.68 -27.11 -26.65
C SER A 484 -14.23 -27.16 -26.17
N ARG A 485 -13.61 -25.99 -25.92
CA ARG A 485 -12.22 -25.92 -25.47
C ARG A 485 -12.00 -26.60 -24.10
N MET A 486 -12.96 -26.49 -23.18
CA MET A 486 -12.88 -27.18 -21.89
C MET A 486 -13.02 -28.70 -22.05
N LYS A 487 -13.92 -29.18 -22.93
CA LYS A 487 -14.09 -30.60 -23.21
C LYS A 487 -12.89 -31.25 -23.89
N ASP A 488 -12.13 -30.50 -24.70
CA ASP A 488 -10.89 -30.97 -25.31
C ASP A 488 -9.78 -31.31 -24.31
N VAL A 489 -9.83 -30.71 -23.11
CA VAL A 489 -8.80 -30.84 -22.07
C VAL A 489 -9.26 -31.65 -20.86
N ILE A 490 -10.55 -31.63 -20.54
CA ILE A 490 -11.17 -32.32 -19.42
C ILE A 490 -12.09 -33.40 -19.92
N TYR A 491 -11.78 -34.65 -19.59
CA TYR A 491 -12.46 -35.80 -20.12
C TYR A 491 -13.53 -36.37 -19.20
N GLY A 492 -14.66 -36.83 -19.79
CA GLY A 492 -15.73 -37.53 -19.09
C GLY A 492 -16.58 -36.72 -18.11
N GLN A 493 -16.41 -35.38 -18.13
CA GLN A 493 -17.18 -34.47 -17.29
C GLN A 493 -18.06 -33.51 -18.09
N ASP A 494 -18.54 -33.96 -19.25
CA ASP A 494 -19.25 -33.11 -20.23
C ASP A 494 -20.44 -32.36 -19.62
N ARG A 495 -21.25 -33.04 -18.77
CA ARG A 495 -22.39 -32.42 -18.13
C ARG A 495 -21.96 -31.38 -17.10
N ALA A 496 -20.90 -31.65 -16.31
CA ALA A 496 -20.37 -30.72 -15.36
C ALA A 496 -19.83 -29.46 -16.05
N ILE A 497 -19.08 -29.62 -17.15
CA ILE A 497 -18.56 -28.52 -17.94
C ILE A 497 -19.71 -27.68 -18.52
N GLN A 498 -20.71 -28.32 -19.09
CA GLN A 498 -21.88 -27.65 -19.66
C GLN A 498 -22.58 -26.78 -18.60
N THR A 499 -22.86 -27.32 -17.41
CA THR A 499 -23.51 -26.57 -16.31
C THR A 499 -22.68 -25.37 -15.89
N VAL A 500 -21.36 -25.53 -15.77
CA VAL A 500 -20.45 -24.44 -15.42
C VAL A 500 -20.45 -23.33 -16.49
N VAL A 501 -20.36 -23.71 -17.76
CA VAL A 501 -20.36 -22.76 -18.88
C VAL A 501 -21.69 -22.04 -19.01
N GLU A 502 -22.82 -22.74 -18.88
CA GLU A 502 -24.16 -22.15 -18.88
C GLU A 502 -24.32 -21.12 -17.76
N ALA A 503 -23.86 -21.41 -16.53
CA ALA A 503 -23.92 -20.47 -15.40
C ALA A 503 -23.10 -19.20 -15.68
N VAL A 504 -21.90 -19.34 -16.26
CA VAL A 504 -21.05 -18.20 -16.62
C VAL A 504 -21.67 -17.39 -17.76
N GLN A 505 -22.21 -18.04 -18.77
CA GLN A 505 -22.88 -17.40 -19.92
C GLN A 505 -24.12 -16.60 -19.47
N LEU A 506 -24.94 -17.17 -18.58
CA LEU A 506 -26.13 -16.52 -18.03
C LEU A 506 -25.76 -15.22 -17.29
N SER A 507 -24.71 -15.27 -16.50
CA SER A 507 -24.23 -14.11 -15.77
C SER A 507 -23.63 -13.03 -16.70
N LYS A 508 -22.82 -13.45 -17.67
CA LYS A 508 -22.22 -12.52 -18.65
C LYS A 508 -23.27 -11.90 -19.59
N ALA A 509 -24.41 -12.56 -19.77
CA ALA A 509 -25.56 -12.00 -20.50
C ALA A 509 -26.35 -10.94 -19.68
N GLY A 510 -25.98 -10.69 -18.42
CA GLY A 510 -26.65 -9.72 -17.56
C GLY A 510 -28.03 -10.19 -17.06
N LEU A 511 -28.29 -11.49 -17.07
CA LEU A 511 -29.56 -12.09 -16.65
C LEU A 511 -29.56 -12.50 -15.15
N THR A 512 -28.50 -12.22 -14.43
CA THR A 512 -28.36 -12.43 -12.99
C THR A 512 -28.34 -11.10 -12.24
N ASP A 513 -28.54 -11.16 -10.92
CA ASP A 513 -28.52 -9.97 -10.04
C ASP A 513 -27.11 -9.35 -10.04
N GLU A 514 -26.99 -8.07 -10.43
CA GLU A 514 -25.72 -7.33 -10.50
C GLU A 514 -25.02 -7.15 -9.15
N ASN A 515 -25.73 -7.34 -8.04
CA ASN A 515 -25.19 -7.22 -6.70
C ASN A 515 -24.63 -8.52 -6.13
N LYS A 516 -24.69 -9.62 -6.86
CA LYS A 516 -24.19 -10.93 -6.45
C LYS A 516 -22.91 -11.31 -7.20
N PRO A 517 -22.18 -12.36 -6.75
CA PRO A 517 -21.10 -12.95 -7.55
C PRO A 517 -21.59 -13.41 -8.91
N LEU A 518 -20.70 -13.41 -9.91
CA LEU A 518 -21.03 -13.86 -11.28
C LEU A 518 -21.65 -15.26 -11.29
N ALA A 519 -21.07 -16.19 -10.52
CA ALA A 519 -21.63 -17.50 -10.29
C ALA A 519 -21.16 -18.02 -8.92
N SER A 520 -22.01 -18.75 -8.23
CA SER A 520 -21.72 -19.47 -6.98
C SER A 520 -22.00 -20.95 -7.18
N LEU A 521 -20.96 -21.75 -7.37
CA LEU A 521 -21.04 -23.15 -7.79
C LEU A 521 -20.49 -24.08 -6.72
N LEU A 522 -21.21 -25.18 -6.43
CA LEU A 522 -20.73 -26.24 -5.55
C LEU A 522 -20.39 -27.49 -6.39
N PHE A 523 -19.12 -27.85 -6.47
CA PHE A 523 -18.63 -29.02 -7.17
C PHE A 523 -18.60 -30.22 -6.22
N VAL A 524 -19.37 -31.24 -6.54
CA VAL A 524 -19.55 -32.44 -5.71
C VAL A 524 -19.12 -33.69 -6.48
N GLY A 525 -18.37 -34.54 -5.84
CA GLY A 525 -17.93 -35.81 -6.42
C GLY A 525 -16.70 -36.40 -5.72
N PRO A 526 -16.26 -37.59 -6.11
CA PRO A 526 -15.11 -38.27 -5.53
C PRO A 526 -13.80 -37.49 -5.66
N THR A 527 -12.80 -37.88 -4.88
CA THR A 527 -11.48 -37.29 -4.99
C THR A 527 -10.81 -37.66 -6.32
N GLY A 528 -10.11 -36.70 -6.96
CA GLY A 528 -9.32 -36.95 -8.17
C GLY A 528 -10.13 -37.05 -9.48
N VAL A 529 -11.41 -36.70 -9.51
CA VAL A 529 -12.26 -36.68 -10.72
C VAL A 529 -12.14 -35.40 -11.57
N GLY A 530 -11.35 -34.43 -11.15
CA GLY A 530 -11.07 -33.22 -11.93
C GLY A 530 -11.74 -31.94 -11.45
N LYS A 531 -12.38 -31.88 -10.26
CA LYS A 531 -13.04 -30.66 -9.73
C LYS A 531 -12.16 -29.42 -9.75
N THR A 532 -10.97 -29.52 -9.17
CA THR A 532 -9.98 -28.42 -9.13
C THR A 532 -9.41 -28.09 -10.52
N GLU A 533 -9.30 -29.10 -11.43
CA GLU A 533 -8.83 -28.88 -12.80
C GLU A 533 -9.84 -28.10 -13.65
N VAL A 534 -11.16 -28.35 -13.46
CA VAL A 534 -12.23 -27.55 -14.10
C VAL A 534 -12.13 -26.08 -13.68
N ALA A 535 -11.96 -25.79 -12.38
CA ALA A 535 -11.81 -24.42 -11.89
C ALA A 535 -10.56 -23.74 -12.46
N LYS A 536 -9.43 -24.46 -12.54
CA LYS A 536 -8.18 -23.97 -13.10
C LYS A 536 -8.31 -23.67 -14.59
N MET A 537 -8.90 -24.60 -15.34
CA MET A 537 -9.10 -24.44 -16.79
C MET A 537 -10.06 -23.30 -17.08
N LEU A 538 -11.16 -23.17 -16.33
CA LEU A 538 -12.10 -22.07 -16.44
C LEU A 538 -11.37 -20.71 -16.24
N ALA A 539 -10.54 -20.58 -15.21
CA ALA A 539 -9.77 -19.36 -14.98
C ALA A 539 -8.82 -19.06 -16.14
N GLN A 540 -8.13 -20.06 -16.67
CA GLN A 540 -7.22 -19.93 -17.80
C GLN A 540 -7.95 -19.51 -19.08
N GLU A 541 -9.09 -20.14 -19.41
CA GLU A 541 -9.88 -19.84 -20.58
C GLU A 541 -10.57 -18.47 -20.54
N LEU A 542 -10.93 -18.02 -19.36
CA LEU A 542 -11.46 -16.66 -19.14
C LEU A 542 -10.36 -15.60 -19.04
N GLY A 543 -9.07 -16.00 -18.95
CA GLY A 543 -7.95 -15.08 -18.78
C GLY A 543 -7.94 -14.38 -17.41
N VAL A 544 -8.54 -14.97 -16.38
CA VAL A 544 -8.63 -14.42 -15.03
C VAL A 544 -7.78 -15.23 -14.05
N LYS A 545 -7.43 -14.60 -12.91
CA LYS A 545 -6.62 -15.26 -11.89
C LYS A 545 -7.42 -16.34 -11.15
N LEU A 546 -6.79 -17.48 -10.89
CA LEU A 546 -7.29 -18.47 -9.94
C LEU A 546 -6.76 -18.12 -8.53
N VAL A 547 -7.67 -17.83 -7.61
CA VAL A 547 -7.39 -17.65 -6.18
C VAL A 547 -7.90 -18.88 -5.46
N ARG A 548 -7.01 -19.59 -4.75
CA ARG A 548 -7.37 -20.87 -4.09
C ARG A 548 -7.11 -20.77 -2.60
N PHE A 549 -8.09 -21.25 -1.82
CA PHE A 549 -7.97 -21.49 -0.39
C PHE A 549 -8.35 -22.94 -0.09
N ASP A 550 -7.54 -23.62 0.69
CA ASP A 550 -7.82 -24.96 1.19
C ASP A 550 -8.54 -24.82 2.55
N MET A 551 -9.80 -25.23 2.58
CA MET A 551 -10.64 -25.06 3.77
C MET A 551 -10.24 -26.01 4.91
N SER A 552 -9.40 -26.99 4.67
CA SER A 552 -8.80 -27.82 5.73
C SER A 552 -7.86 -27.04 6.65
N GLU A 553 -7.35 -25.88 6.21
CA GLU A 553 -6.56 -24.96 7.04
C GLU A 553 -7.44 -24.08 7.97
N TYR A 554 -8.76 -24.05 7.74
CA TYR A 554 -9.71 -23.15 8.39
C TYR A 554 -10.78 -23.92 9.17
N VAL A 555 -10.37 -24.99 9.82
CA VAL A 555 -11.23 -25.84 10.67
C VAL A 555 -11.53 -25.18 12.01
N GLU A 556 -10.59 -24.43 12.56
CA GLU A 556 -10.71 -23.83 13.88
C GLU A 556 -11.15 -22.36 13.81
N LYS A 557 -11.92 -21.93 14.82
CA LYS A 557 -12.50 -20.58 14.86
C LYS A 557 -11.44 -19.45 14.73
N HIS A 558 -10.28 -19.62 15.35
CA HIS A 558 -9.22 -18.61 15.28
C HIS A 558 -8.60 -18.48 13.88
N THR A 559 -8.63 -19.54 13.07
CA THR A 559 -8.12 -19.49 11.69
C THR A 559 -9.09 -18.76 10.75
N VAL A 560 -10.40 -18.72 11.06
CA VAL A 560 -11.39 -17.94 10.30
C VAL A 560 -11.07 -16.45 10.36
N ALA A 561 -10.58 -15.95 11.50
CA ALA A 561 -10.15 -14.55 11.63
C ALA A 561 -9.04 -14.17 10.64
N LYS A 562 -8.21 -15.11 10.19
CA LYS A 562 -7.21 -14.84 9.15
C LYS A 562 -7.81 -14.53 7.78
N LEU A 563 -9.02 -15.03 7.48
CA LEU A 563 -9.69 -14.77 6.19
C LEU A 563 -10.26 -13.36 6.09
N ILE A 564 -10.80 -12.83 7.19
CA ILE A 564 -11.49 -11.53 7.22
C ILE A 564 -10.76 -10.48 8.06
N GLY A 565 -9.67 -10.86 8.73
CA GLY A 565 -8.91 -10.03 9.67
C GLY A 565 -9.30 -10.26 11.12
N ALA A 566 -8.35 -10.14 12.04
CA ALA A 566 -8.58 -10.25 13.47
C ALA A 566 -9.36 -9.03 14.00
N PRO A 567 -10.23 -9.18 15.01
CA PRO A 567 -10.88 -8.06 15.66
C PRO A 567 -9.87 -7.12 16.33
N ALA A 568 -10.25 -5.85 16.51
CA ALA A 568 -9.42 -4.87 17.20
C ALA A 568 -9.01 -5.36 18.60
N GLY A 569 -7.71 -5.26 18.92
CA GLY A 569 -7.13 -5.73 20.19
C GLY A 569 -6.58 -7.16 20.18
N TYR A 570 -6.69 -7.89 19.09
CA TYR A 570 -6.06 -9.21 18.93
C TYR A 570 -4.79 -9.14 18.08
N VAL A 571 -3.85 -10.05 18.34
CA VAL A 571 -2.61 -10.20 17.55
C VAL A 571 -2.98 -10.48 16.08
N GLY A 572 -2.38 -9.74 15.14
CA GLY A 572 -2.68 -9.85 13.70
C GLY A 572 -3.80 -8.92 13.19
N TYR A 573 -4.28 -7.98 14.00
CA TYR A 573 -5.25 -6.96 13.54
C TYR A 573 -4.71 -6.13 12.36
N ASP A 574 -3.40 -5.87 12.34
CA ASP A 574 -2.75 -5.08 11.28
C ASP A 574 -2.52 -5.85 9.98
N ASP A 575 -2.62 -7.18 9.99
CA ASP A 575 -2.35 -8.00 8.79
C ASP A 575 -3.50 -7.99 7.75
N GLY A 576 -4.71 -7.51 8.14
CA GLY A 576 -5.88 -7.56 7.26
C GLY A 576 -6.45 -8.98 7.08
N GLY A 577 -7.41 -9.15 6.16
CA GLY A 577 -8.02 -10.46 5.86
C GLY A 577 -7.48 -11.06 4.58
N LEU A 578 -6.96 -12.29 4.63
CA LEU A 578 -6.37 -12.97 3.47
C LEU A 578 -7.35 -13.09 2.29
N LEU A 579 -8.62 -13.42 2.56
CA LEU A 579 -9.65 -13.55 1.53
C LEU A 579 -10.01 -12.18 0.94
N THR A 580 -10.26 -11.19 1.80
CA THR A 580 -10.64 -9.85 1.36
C THR A 580 -9.50 -9.17 0.59
N ASP A 581 -8.26 -9.33 1.04
CA ASP A 581 -7.08 -8.77 0.35
C ASP A 581 -6.79 -9.46 -0.99
N ALA A 582 -6.98 -10.79 -1.07
CA ALA A 582 -6.82 -11.53 -2.32
C ALA A 582 -7.84 -11.09 -3.39
N VAL A 583 -9.11 -10.90 -3.01
CA VAL A 583 -10.17 -10.45 -3.92
C VAL A 583 -9.97 -8.97 -4.28
N ARG A 584 -9.56 -8.11 -3.36
CA ARG A 584 -9.22 -6.70 -3.66
C ARG A 584 -8.07 -6.58 -4.65
N LYS A 585 -7.04 -7.43 -4.52
CA LYS A 585 -5.90 -7.50 -5.46
C LYS A 585 -6.29 -8.07 -6.82
N SER A 586 -7.35 -8.87 -6.90
CA SER A 586 -7.80 -9.52 -8.12
C SER A 586 -9.33 -9.57 -8.13
N PRO A 587 -10.01 -8.44 -8.42
CA PRO A 587 -11.48 -8.35 -8.35
C PRO A 587 -12.19 -9.20 -9.40
N ASP A 588 -11.53 -9.48 -10.53
CA ASP A 588 -11.93 -10.45 -11.53
C ASP A 588 -11.14 -11.74 -11.33
N CYS A 589 -11.72 -12.72 -10.66
CA CYS A 589 -11.04 -13.99 -10.42
C CYS A 589 -12.02 -15.17 -10.33
N VAL A 590 -11.48 -16.36 -10.52
CA VAL A 590 -12.12 -17.60 -10.06
C VAL A 590 -11.63 -17.85 -8.63
N LEU A 591 -12.52 -17.75 -7.66
CA LEU A 591 -12.24 -18.05 -6.27
C LEU A 591 -12.61 -19.50 -5.98
N LEU A 592 -11.61 -20.31 -5.70
CA LEU A 592 -11.77 -21.72 -5.38
C LEU A 592 -11.59 -21.96 -3.89
N LEU A 593 -12.64 -22.42 -3.22
CA LEU A 593 -12.62 -22.89 -1.84
C LEU A 593 -12.64 -24.41 -1.86
N ASP A 594 -11.49 -25.02 -1.63
CA ASP A 594 -11.33 -26.49 -1.73
C ASP A 594 -11.72 -27.15 -0.40
N GLU A 595 -12.45 -28.29 -0.46
CA GLU A 595 -12.90 -29.09 0.68
C GLU A 595 -13.76 -28.32 1.69
N ILE A 596 -14.78 -27.60 1.19
CA ILE A 596 -15.63 -26.69 1.98
C ILE A 596 -16.33 -27.37 3.17
N GLU A 597 -16.58 -28.67 3.11
CA GLU A 597 -17.16 -29.45 4.20
C GLU A 597 -16.29 -29.52 5.45
N LYS A 598 -15.00 -29.24 5.34
CA LYS A 598 -14.06 -29.19 6.48
C LYS A 598 -14.01 -27.84 7.17
N ALA A 599 -14.55 -26.82 6.55
CA ALA A 599 -14.53 -25.45 7.04
C ALA A 599 -15.30 -25.29 8.37
N HIS A 600 -14.83 -24.40 9.23
CA HIS A 600 -15.59 -23.98 10.41
C HIS A 600 -16.94 -23.38 10.03
N SER A 601 -17.94 -23.54 10.86
CA SER A 601 -19.32 -23.06 10.62
C SER A 601 -19.43 -21.56 10.33
N ASP A 602 -18.53 -20.74 10.88
CA ASP A 602 -18.52 -19.29 10.68
C ASP A 602 -18.16 -18.89 9.24
N ILE A 603 -17.43 -19.75 8.51
CA ILE A 603 -17.13 -19.52 7.09
C ILE A 603 -18.39 -19.55 6.25
N PHE A 604 -19.32 -20.42 6.55
CA PHE A 604 -20.61 -20.44 5.83
C PHE A 604 -21.39 -19.14 6.02
N ASN A 605 -21.34 -18.53 7.21
CA ASN A 605 -21.97 -17.22 7.46
C ASN A 605 -21.34 -16.11 6.61
N ILE A 606 -20.00 -16.12 6.46
CA ILE A 606 -19.25 -15.20 5.58
C ILE A 606 -19.67 -15.41 4.13
N LEU A 607 -19.75 -16.66 3.68
CA LEU A 607 -20.13 -17.00 2.31
C LEU A 607 -21.60 -16.64 2.01
N LEU A 608 -22.50 -16.77 2.97
CA LEU A 608 -23.88 -16.29 2.83
C LEU A 608 -23.92 -14.79 2.55
N GLN A 609 -23.14 -14.00 3.30
CA GLN A 609 -23.04 -12.56 3.07
C GLN A 609 -22.48 -12.24 1.67
N VAL A 610 -21.43 -12.96 1.24
CA VAL A 610 -20.86 -12.82 -0.10
C VAL A 610 -21.87 -13.13 -1.19
N MET A 611 -22.61 -14.25 -1.05
CA MET A 611 -23.58 -14.70 -2.06
C MET A 611 -24.83 -13.81 -2.12
N ASP A 612 -25.21 -13.14 -1.02
CA ASP A 612 -26.41 -12.29 -0.96
C ASP A 612 -26.11 -10.85 -1.42
N TYR A 613 -24.98 -10.29 -1.00
CA TYR A 613 -24.67 -8.87 -1.21
C TYR A 613 -23.48 -8.61 -2.13
N GLY A 614 -22.70 -9.63 -2.53
CA GLY A 614 -21.51 -9.48 -3.35
C GLY A 614 -20.42 -8.59 -2.73
N VAL A 615 -20.47 -8.38 -1.42
CA VAL A 615 -19.53 -7.52 -0.68
C VAL A 615 -19.20 -8.16 0.66
N LEU A 616 -17.93 -8.14 1.02
CA LEU A 616 -17.46 -8.55 2.34
C LEU A 616 -16.61 -7.40 2.93
N THR A 617 -16.89 -7.05 4.18
CA THR A 617 -16.13 -6.03 4.91
C THR A 617 -15.15 -6.71 5.86
N ASP A 618 -13.88 -6.30 5.79
CA ASP A 618 -12.83 -6.80 6.69
C ASP A 618 -12.90 -6.14 8.07
N SER A 619 -12.09 -6.63 9.01
CA SER A 619 -12.00 -6.08 10.38
C SER A 619 -11.57 -4.62 10.44
N LYS A 620 -10.90 -4.10 9.40
CA LYS A 620 -10.50 -2.70 9.25
C LYS A 620 -11.58 -1.81 8.60
N GLY A 621 -12.76 -2.36 8.32
CA GLY A 621 -13.85 -1.64 7.63
C GLY A 621 -13.69 -1.52 6.12
N ARG A 622 -12.65 -2.14 5.51
CA ARG A 622 -12.42 -2.09 4.07
C ARG A 622 -13.31 -3.10 3.35
N LYS A 623 -13.98 -2.67 2.30
CA LYS A 623 -14.88 -3.50 1.52
C LYS A 623 -14.13 -4.25 0.40
N ALA A 624 -14.42 -5.53 0.23
CA ALA A 624 -14.02 -6.35 -0.90
C ALA A 624 -15.26 -6.70 -1.71
N HIS A 625 -15.22 -6.41 -3.03
CA HIS A 625 -16.35 -6.63 -3.94
C HIS A 625 -16.18 -7.95 -4.70
N PHE A 626 -17.20 -8.81 -4.63
CA PHE A 626 -17.23 -10.13 -5.26
C PHE A 626 -18.11 -10.16 -6.53
N LYS A 627 -18.61 -9.01 -6.99
CA LYS A 627 -19.53 -8.93 -8.14
C LYS A 627 -18.99 -9.56 -9.42
N ASN A 628 -17.67 -9.49 -9.64
CA ASN A 628 -17.01 -10.08 -10.80
C ASN A 628 -16.34 -11.43 -10.48
N VAL A 629 -16.56 -12.00 -9.30
CA VAL A 629 -15.94 -13.25 -8.86
C VAL A 629 -16.81 -14.44 -9.25
N ILE A 630 -16.19 -15.48 -9.82
CA ILE A 630 -16.80 -16.80 -9.94
C ILE A 630 -16.39 -17.61 -8.71
N LEU A 631 -17.33 -17.82 -7.79
CA LEU A 631 -17.13 -18.58 -6.57
C LEU A 631 -17.33 -20.06 -6.84
N ILE A 632 -16.30 -20.86 -6.69
CA ILE A 632 -16.34 -22.32 -6.82
C ILE A 632 -15.95 -22.93 -5.47
N MET A 633 -16.81 -23.78 -4.96
CA MET A 633 -16.57 -24.55 -3.75
C MET A 633 -16.50 -26.02 -4.11
N THR A 634 -15.51 -26.78 -3.64
CA THR A 634 -15.47 -28.23 -3.87
C THR A 634 -15.82 -28.99 -2.61
N SER A 635 -16.48 -30.10 -2.77
CA SER A 635 -16.82 -31.03 -1.70
C SER A 635 -16.68 -32.48 -2.13
N ASN A 636 -16.22 -33.30 -1.18
CA ASN A 636 -16.21 -34.77 -1.29
C ASN A 636 -17.41 -35.39 -0.57
N ALA A 637 -18.34 -34.58 -0.04
CA ALA A 637 -19.53 -35.05 0.65
C ALA A 637 -20.38 -35.95 -0.27
N GLY A 638 -20.73 -37.12 0.20
CA GLY A 638 -21.52 -38.08 -0.56
C GLY A 638 -20.74 -39.01 -1.51
N ALA A 639 -19.43 -38.82 -1.66
CA ALA A 639 -18.59 -39.66 -2.52
C ALA A 639 -18.63 -41.16 -2.12
N GLN A 640 -18.72 -41.45 -0.82
CA GLN A 640 -18.80 -42.82 -0.30
C GLN A 640 -20.11 -43.54 -0.70
N TYR A 641 -21.18 -42.81 -0.91
CA TYR A 641 -22.48 -43.36 -1.26
C TYR A 641 -22.62 -43.65 -2.76
N ALA A 642 -21.82 -43.03 -3.60
CA ALA A 642 -21.76 -43.32 -5.03
C ALA A 642 -21.24 -44.76 -5.30
N SER A 643 -20.28 -45.22 -4.52
CA SER A 643 -19.72 -46.58 -4.61
C SER A 643 -20.65 -47.65 -4.03
N GLN A 644 -21.48 -47.34 -3.05
CA GLN A 644 -22.44 -48.29 -2.43
C GLN A 644 -23.69 -48.52 -3.32
N ALA A 645 -24.10 -47.50 -4.09
CA ALA A 645 -25.26 -47.65 -5.01
C ALA A 645 -24.99 -48.60 -6.22
N SER A 646 -23.73 -48.98 -6.47
CA SER A 646 -23.37 -49.91 -7.55
C SER A 646 -23.59 -51.40 -7.21
N VAL A 647 -23.99 -51.77 -5.99
CA VAL A 647 -24.18 -53.15 -5.49
C VAL A 647 -25.63 -53.64 -5.63
N GLY A 648 -26.50 -52.87 -6.23
CA GLY A 648 -27.87 -53.30 -6.51
C GLY A 648 -28.38 -52.71 -7.81
N PHE A 649 -29.16 -53.44 -8.58
CA PHE A 649 -29.76 -53.18 -9.90
C PHE A 649 -30.34 -51.74 -10.11
N ALA A 650 -29.57 -50.71 -9.87
CA ALA A 650 -29.97 -49.31 -10.02
C ALA A 650 -29.10 -48.58 -11.01
N SER A 651 -29.71 -47.98 -12.02
CA SER A 651 -29.14 -47.18 -13.08
C SER A 651 -28.28 -46.00 -12.58
N THR A 652 -27.33 -45.53 -13.40
CA THR A 652 -26.47 -44.37 -13.16
C THR A 652 -27.20 -43.07 -12.68
N ALA A 653 -28.52 -42.98 -12.96
CA ALA A 653 -29.38 -41.91 -12.46
C ALA A 653 -29.55 -41.88 -10.92
N THR A 654 -29.31 -42.99 -10.23
CA THR A 654 -29.45 -43.11 -8.76
C THR A 654 -28.20 -42.67 -8.00
N ALA A 655 -27.00 -42.77 -8.55
CA ALA A 655 -25.76 -42.35 -7.88
C ALA A 655 -25.70 -40.81 -7.67
N GLY A 656 -26.03 -40.04 -8.71
CA GLY A 656 -26.10 -38.57 -8.61
C GLY A 656 -27.19 -38.08 -7.65
N SER A 657 -28.36 -38.79 -7.62
CA SER A 657 -29.44 -38.43 -6.69
C SER A 657 -29.10 -38.75 -5.22
N ALA A 658 -28.32 -39.81 -4.95
CA ALA A 658 -27.81 -40.12 -3.64
C ALA A 658 -26.78 -39.10 -3.14
N MET A 659 -25.85 -38.67 -4.01
CA MET A 659 -24.91 -37.58 -3.70
C MET A 659 -25.66 -36.29 -3.37
N LEU A 660 -26.63 -35.87 -4.16
CA LEU A 660 -27.44 -34.67 -3.92
C LEU A 660 -28.21 -34.74 -2.60
N LYS A 661 -28.75 -35.92 -2.23
CA LYS A 661 -29.37 -36.11 -0.90
C LYS A 661 -28.38 -35.89 0.23
N GLN A 662 -27.17 -36.44 0.10
CA GLN A 662 -26.14 -36.29 1.12
C GLN A 662 -25.64 -34.84 1.23
N VAL A 663 -25.48 -34.13 0.12
CA VAL A 663 -25.16 -32.70 0.10
C VAL A 663 -26.22 -31.89 0.89
N LYS A 664 -27.52 -32.16 0.64
CA LYS A 664 -28.62 -31.54 1.37
C LYS A 664 -28.64 -31.89 2.85
N HIS A 665 -28.02 -32.99 3.26
CA HIS A 665 -27.87 -33.35 4.66
C HIS A 665 -26.66 -32.71 5.32
N THR A 666 -25.55 -32.53 4.55
CA THR A 666 -24.30 -31.99 5.05
C THR A 666 -24.36 -30.47 5.20
N PHE A 667 -24.96 -29.78 4.24
CA PHE A 667 -25.04 -28.32 4.20
C PHE A 667 -26.42 -27.83 4.58
N LYS A 668 -26.48 -26.68 5.29
CA LYS A 668 -27.73 -26.07 5.67
C LYS A 668 -28.57 -25.70 4.45
N PRO A 669 -29.88 -25.84 4.47
CA PRO A 669 -30.78 -25.48 3.34
C PRO A 669 -30.60 -24.03 2.89
N GLU A 670 -30.34 -23.15 3.83
CA GLU A 670 -30.10 -21.74 3.59
C GLU A 670 -28.87 -21.49 2.70
N PHE A 671 -27.78 -22.23 2.91
CA PHE A 671 -26.59 -22.17 2.07
C PHE A 671 -26.83 -22.71 0.67
N ILE A 672 -27.53 -23.86 0.59
CA ILE A 672 -27.83 -24.51 -0.71
C ILE A 672 -28.70 -23.62 -1.60
N ASN A 673 -29.68 -22.93 -1.03
CA ASN A 673 -30.61 -22.07 -1.76
C ASN A 673 -29.97 -20.80 -2.35
N ARG A 674 -28.75 -20.48 -1.96
CA ARG A 674 -27.99 -19.33 -2.48
C ARG A 674 -26.97 -19.71 -3.56
N LEU A 675 -26.79 -21.01 -3.79
CA LEU A 675 -25.97 -21.49 -4.89
C LEU A 675 -26.71 -21.30 -6.20
N ASN A 676 -25.98 -20.91 -7.25
CA ASN A 676 -26.55 -20.92 -8.60
C ASN A 676 -26.78 -22.35 -9.06
N GLU A 677 -25.75 -23.23 -8.87
CA GLU A 677 -25.86 -24.62 -9.28
C GLU A 677 -25.00 -25.56 -8.41
N ILE A 678 -25.45 -26.80 -8.28
CA ILE A 678 -24.69 -27.92 -7.71
C ILE A 678 -24.22 -28.80 -8.85
N VAL A 679 -22.92 -28.77 -9.13
CA VAL A 679 -22.30 -29.49 -10.26
C VAL A 679 -21.82 -30.86 -9.77
N VAL A 680 -22.45 -31.90 -10.24
CA VAL A 680 -22.09 -33.28 -9.89
C VAL A 680 -21.09 -33.83 -10.90
N PHE A 681 -19.94 -34.27 -10.38
CA PHE A 681 -18.89 -34.91 -11.15
C PHE A 681 -19.05 -36.41 -11.20
N ASN A 682 -18.88 -36.99 -12.37
CA ASN A 682 -18.94 -38.44 -12.58
C ASN A 682 -17.72 -39.13 -11.97
N ASP A 683 -17.91 -40.40 -11.61
CA ASP A 683 -16.79 -41.26 -11.20
C ASP A 683 -15.85 -41.49 -12.39
N MET A 684 -14.60 -41.82 -12.09
CA MET A 684 -13.62 -42.16 -13.13
C MET A 684 -13.93 -43.53 -13.71
N ASP A 685 -14.10 -43.60 -15.04
CA ASP A 685 -14.19 -44.85 -15.81
C ASP A 685 -12.84 -45.15 -16.49
N GLU A 686 -12.74 -46.34 -17.07
CA GLU A 686 -11.53 -46.81 -17.73
C GLU A 686 -11.20 -46.00 -19.02
N GLN A 687 -12.21 -45.49 -19.71
CA GLN A 687 -12.02 -44.63 -20.89
C GLN A 687 -11.45 -43.27 -20.47
N MET A 688 -11.97 -42.67 -19.43
CA MET A 688 -11.43 -41.44 -18.85
C MET A 688 -9.96 -41.64 -18.41
N ALA A 689 -9.68 -42.73 -17.71
CA ALA A 689 -8.31 -43.05 -17.26
C ALA A 689 -7.33 -43.15 -18.42
N LYS A 690 -7.75 -43.78 -19.54
CA LYS A 690 -6.95 -43.90 -20.78
C LYS A 690 -6.64 -42.50 -21.38
N LEU A 691 -7.64 -41.66 -21.48
CA LEU A 691 -7.50 -40.28 -22.03
C LEU A 691 -6.61 -39.41 -21.12
N ILE A 692 -6.76 -39.53 -19.78
CA ILE A 692 -5.94 -38.83 -18.80
C ILE A 692 -4.48 -39.29 -18.90
N LEU A 693 -4.22 -40.59 -18.98
CA LEU A 693 -2.87 -41.13 -19.19
C LEU A 693 -2.25 -40.54 -20.48
N GLY A 694 -2.98 -40.53 -21.58
CA GLY A 694 -2.51 -39.94 -22.83
C GLY A 694 -2.19 -38.45 -22.72
N LYS A 695 -3.01 -37.67 -22.01
CA LYS A 695 -2.74 -36.26 -21.71
C LYS A 695 -1.45 -36.09 -20.92
N LYS A 696 -1.29 -36.86 -19.82
CA LYS A 696 -0.11 -36.79 -18.92
C LYS A 696 1.19 -37.19 -19.65
N LEU A 697 1.12 -38.18 -20.53
CA LEU A 697 2.26 -38.55 -21.35
C LEU A 697 2.64 -37.49 -22.40
N ARG A 698 1.66 -36.79 -22.99
CA ARG A 698 1.93 -35.66 -23.87
C ARG A 698 2.55 -34.48 -23.12
N GLU A 699 2.05 -34.17 -21.95
CA GLU A 699 2.63 -33.13 -21.07
C GLU A 699 4.08 -33.47 -20.62
N LEU A 700 4.34 -34.76 -20.36
CA LEU A 700 5.69 -35.24 -20.05
C LEU A 700 6.62 -35.13 -21.25
N ASN A 701 6.20 -35.54 -22.41
CA ASN A 701 6.96 -35.42 -23.67
C ASN A 701 7.28 -33.95 -23.98
N ALA A 702 6.33 -33.02 -23.80
CA ALA A 702 6.55 -31.60 -23.98
C ALA A 702 7.65 -31.05 -23.04
N LYS A 703 7.69 -31.54 -21.81
CA LYS A 703 8.77 -31.18 -20.86
C LYS A 703 10.12 -31.78 -21.21
N LEU A 704 10.11 -33.02 -21.74
CA LEU A 704 11.33 -33.71 -22.15
C LEU A 704 11.90 -33.14 -23.46
N ALA A 705 11.07 -32.59 -24.34
CA ALA A 705 11.50 -31.92 -25.56
C ALA A 705 12.48 -30.76 -25.27
N ALA A 706 12.32 -30.04 -24.13
CA ALA A 706 13.27 -29.01 -23.69
C ALA A 706 14.69 -29.56 -23.40
N LYS A 707 14.81 -30.89 -23.20
CA LYS A 707 16.09 -31.62 -23.01
C LYS A 707 16.47 -32.45 -24.24
N SER A 708 15.81 -32.22 -25.37
CA SER A 708 16.00 -33.00 -26.63
C SER A 708 15.75 -34.51 -26.43
N VAL A 709 14.84 -34.88 -25.54
CA VAL A 709 14.43 -36.27 -25.27
C VAL A 709 12.99 -36.47 -25.69
N SER A 710 12.69 -37.53 -26.42
CA SER A 710 11.34 -37.98 -26.69
C SER A 710 11.14 -39.42 -26.20
N ILE A 711 9.92 -39.71 -25.71
CA ILE A 711 9.58 -41.06 -25.25
C ILE A 711 8.35 -41.58 -25.97
N THR A 712 8.43 -42.86 -26.33
CA THR A 712 7.30 -43.67 -26.83
C THR A 712 7.10 -44.84 -25.85
N LEU A 713 5.86 -45.27 -25.67
CA LEU A 713 5.53 -46.43 -24.83
C LEU A 713 5.05 -47.57 -25.73
N THR A 714 5.44 -48.79 -25.39
CA THR A 714 4.81 -49.99 -25.98
C THR A 714 3.39 -50.15 -25.45
N ASP A 715 2.55 -50.89 -26.21
CA ASP A 715 1.16 -51.14 -25.77
C ASP A 715 1.09 -51.87 -24.42
N GLU A 716 2.07 -52.73 -24.13
CA GLU A 716 2.19 -53.46 -22.85
C GLU A 716 2.52 -52.49 -21.71
N ALA A 717 3.47 -51.60 -21.93
CA ALA A 717 3.83 -50.55 -20.93
C ALA A 717 2.66 -49.58 -20.69
N HIS A 718 1.93 -49.20 -21.75
CA HIS A 718 0.75 -48.34 -21.66
C HIS A 718 -0.38 -49.02 -20.84
N GLN A 719 -0.68 -50.29 -21.12
CA GLN A 719 -1.69 -51.06 -20.38
C GLN A 719 -1.28 -51.28 -18.92
N HIS A 720 0.00 -51.52 -18.64
CA HIS A 720 0.52 -51.65 -17.28
C HIS A 720 0.30 -50.36 -16.46
N LEU A 721 0.68 -49.20 -17.02
CA LEU A 721 0.47 -47.92 -16.40
C LEU A 721 -1.01 -47.61 -16.20
N LEU A 722 -1.85 -47.93 -17.15
CA LEU A 722 -3.30 -47.73 -17.06
C LEU A 722 -3.88 -48.60 -15.94
N LYS A 723 -3.53 -49.88 -15.87
CA LYS A 723 -4.02 -50.81 -14.84
C LYS A 723 -3.54 -50.43 -13.43
N SER A 724 -2.28 -50.04 -13.30
CA SER A 724 -1.70 -49.65 -12.04
C SER A 724 -2.19 -48.26 -11.57
N GLY A 725 -2.48 -47.34 -12.49
CA GLY A 725 -2.91 -45.97 -12.19
C GLY A 725 -4.44 -45.80 -12.14
N TYR A 726 -5.21 -46.82 -12.51
CA TYR A 726 -6.66 -46.75 -12.42
C TYR A 726 -7.13 -47.14 -11.03
N SER A 727 -7.70 -46.18 -10.31
CA SER A 727 -8.31 -46.38 -8.99
C SER A 727 -9.64 -45.64 -8.93
N LYS A 728 -10.70 -46.34 -8.58
CA LYS A 728 -12.00 -45.70 -8.31
C LYS A 728 -11.99 -44.85 -7.07
N GLU A 729 -11.12 -45.14 -6.11
CA GLU A 729 -11.05 -44.43 -4.83
C GLU A 729 -10.21 -43.16 -4.90
N TYR A 730 -9.06 -43.22 -5.58
CA TYR A 730 -8.08 -42.11 -5.65
C TYR A 730 -8.11 -41.33 -6.96
N GLY A 731 -8.82 -41.81 -7.96
CA GLY A 731 -9.03 -41.12 -9.22
C GLY A 731 -7.72 -40.84 -10.00
N ALA A 732 -7.64 -39.71 -10.67
CA ALA A 732 -6.47 -39.30 -11.46
C ALA A 732 -5.20 -39.05 -10.61
N ARG A 733 -5.29 -38.87 -9.28
CA ARG A 733 -4.12 -38.71 -8.41
C ARG A 733 -3.26 -39.97 -8.37
N GLU A 734 -3.86 -41.16 -8.42
CA GLU A 734 -3.10 -42.41 -8.48
C GLU A 734 -2.34 -42.55 -9.80
N MET A 735 -2.90 -42.11 -10.90
CA MET A 735 -2.23 -42.07 -12.20
C MET A 735 -0.97 -41.19 -12.14
N ASP A 736 -1.08 -40.00 -11.56
CA ASP A 736 0.09 -39.11 -11.39
C ASP A 736 1.17 -39.74 -10.52
N ARG A 737 0.77 -40.43 -9.45
CA ARG A 737 1.68 -41.15 -8.55
C ARG A 737 2.42 -42.29 -9.25
N VAL A 738 1.70 -43.09 -9.99
CA VAL A 738 2.27 -44.20 -10.77
C VAL A 738 3.25 -43.67 -11.83
N ILE A 739 2.87 -42.65 -12.58
CA ILE A 739 3.77 -42.00 -13.55
C ILE A 739 5.02 -41.45 -12.86
N GLN A 740 4.87 -40.83 -11.70
CA GLN A 740 6.01 -40.29 -10.92
C GLN A 740 6.96 -41.41 -10.50
N GLN A 741 6.42 -42.45 -9.89
CA GLN A 741 7.22 -43.51 -9.26
C GLN A 741 7.86 -44.45 -10.28
N GLN A 742 7.13 -44.85 -11.30
CA GLN A 742 7.59 -45.85 -12.28
C GLN A 742 8.26 -45.23 -13.49
N LEU A 743 7.67 -44.21 -14.10
CA LEU A 743 8.15 -43.67 -15.38
C LEU A 743 9.17 -42.53 -15.17
N LYS A 744 8.84 -41.52 -14.40
CA LYS A 744 9.75 -40.38 -14.23
C LYS A 744 11.03 -40.74 -13.45
N THR A 745 10.96 -41.65 -12.50
CA THR A 745 12.15 -42.14 -11.76
C THR A 745 13.09 -42.90 -12.69
N LEU A 746 12.54 -43.71 -13.61
CA LEU A 746 13.30 -44.42 -14.63
C LEU A 746 13.99 -43.43 -15.57
N LEU A 747 13.23 -42.48 -16.13
CA LEU A 747 13.74 -41.47 -17.05
C LEU A 747 14.79 -40.55 -16.38
N MET A 748 14.61 -40.21 -15.12
CA MET A 748 15.57 -39.39 -14.38
C MET A 748 16.96 -40.08 -14.34
N ARG A 749 17.02 -41.37 -14.07
CA ARG A 749 18.30 -42.12 -14.02
C ARG A 749 18.96 -42.12 -15.40
N GLU A 750 18.20 -42.35 -16.45
CA GLU A 750 18.75 -42.40 -17.82
C GLU A 750 19.17 -41.02 -18.37
N ILE A 751 18.47 -39.95 -17.97
CA ILE A 751 18.83 -38.57 -18.37
C ILE A 751 20.05 -38.08 -17.60
N LEU A 752 20.18 -38.40 -16.30
CA LEU A 752 21.28 -37.90 -15.47
C LEU A 752 22.57 -38.75 -15.63
N PHE A 753 22.41 -40.07 -15.65
CA PHE A 753 23.54 -40.98 -15.53
C PHE A 753 23.65 -42.00 -16.68
N GLY A 754 22.59 -42.12 -17.50
CA GLY A 754 22.50 -43.10 -18.54
C GLY A 754 22.70 -42.55 -19.96
N LYS A 755 22.13 -43.23 -20.94
CA LYS A 755 22.34 -42.99 -22.38
C LYS A 755 21.59 -41.75 -22.92
N LEU A 756 20.55 -41.26 -22.20
CA LEU A 756 19.75 -40.08 -22.61
C LEU A 756 20.40 -38.75 -22.14
N LYS A 757 21.59 -38.76 -21.63
CA LYS A 757 22.34 -37.59 -21.17
C LYS A 757 22.57 -36.53 -22.26
N LYS A 758 22.68 -36.97 -23.55
CA LYS A 758 22.87 -36.12 -24.72
C LYS A 758 21.57 -35.89 -25.52
N GLY A 759 20.43 -36.30 -24.97
CA GLY A 759 19.18 -36.36 -25.69
C GLY A 759 19.00 -37.69 -26.47
N GLY A 760 17.90 -37.82 -27.17
CA GLY A 760 17.58 -38.99 -28.03
C GLY A 760 16.16 -39.51 -27.84
N GLU A 761 15.80 -40.53 -28.62
CA GLU A 761 14.51 -41.21 -28.54
C GLU A 761 14.64 -42.47 -27.68
N ALA A 762 13.66 -42.71 -26.82
CA ALA A 762 13.63 -43.88 -25.98
C ALA A 762 12.25 -44.55 -26.01
N THR A 763 12.25 -45.85 -26.21
CA THR A 763 11.01 -46.66 -26.13
C THR A 763 10.96 -47.32 -24.75
N VAL A 764 9.89 -47.01 -23.98
CA VAL A 764 9.62 -47.63 -22.68
C VAL A 764 8.81 -48.90 -22.91
N ASP A 765 9.33 -49.99 -22.42
CA ASP A 765 8.78 -51.35 -22.56
C ASP A 765 8.55 -51.99 -21.18
N LEU A 766 7.73 -53.03 -21.12
CA LEU A 766 7.45 -53.80 -19.91
C LEU A 766 8.21 -55.12 -19.96
N GLN A 767 9.17 -55.35 -19.03
CA GLN A 767 9.87 -56.63 -18.84
C GLN A 767 9.74 -57.14 -17.42
N ASN A 768 9.21 -58.35 -17.29
CA ASN A 768 9.00 -58.96 -15.97
C ASN A 768 8.20 -58.10 -14.96
N GLY A 769 7.23 -57.32 -15.46
CA GLY A 769 6.41 -56.43 -14.62
C GLY A 769 7.10 -55.12 -14.22
N ILE A 770 8.28 -54.81 -14.74
CA ILE A 770 9.04 -53.56 -14.49
C ILE A 770 9.21 -52.80 -15.79
N LEU A 771 9.02 -51.48 -15.74
CA LEU A 771 9.28 -50.62 -16.89
C LEU A 771 10.79 -50.52 -17.15
N THR A 772 11.15 -50.74 -18.44
CA THR A 772 12.55 -50.66 -18.90
C THR A 772 12.64 -49.80 -20.13
N ILE A 773 13.82 -49.21 -20.38
CA ILE A 773 14.04 -48.42 -21.59
C ILE A 773 14.76 -49.26 -22.64
N LYS A 774 14.13 -49.48 -23.77
CA LYS A 774 14.76 -49.95 -25.01
C LYS A 774 15.15 -48.74 -25.85
N GLN A 775 16.39 -48.67 -26.27
CA GLN A 775 16.80 -47.71 -27.29
C GLN A 775 16.36 -48.20 -28.67
N SER A 776 15.78 -47.31 -29.47
CA SER A 776 15.61 -47.55 -30.91
C SER A 776 16.94 -47.41 -31.63
#